data_61ddc20d0e7861e81d9492df3d1c43af
#
_entry.id   61ddc20d0e7861e81d9492df3d1c43af
#
_cell.length_a   1.000
_cell.length_b   1.000
_cell.length_c   1.000
_cell.angle_alpha   90.00
_cell.angle_beta   90.00
_cell.angle_gamma   90.00
#
_symmetry.space_group_name_H-M   'P 1'
#
loop_
_entity.id
_entity.type
_entity.pdbx_description
1 polymer ?
#
loop_
_entity_poly.entity_id
_entity_poly.type
_entity_poly.pdbx_seq_one_letter_code
_entity_poly.pdbx_strand_id
1 'polypeptide(L)'
;MCQRRICQPRFVRIAASVAALAAWLCLAAPSLAAEAKPGDPAAPVAPPAIAPILEKIQTQDAAAAEKLAQDLVKLGPQGIADLCGLVVEPGKIDDSKARFALHGLAMHTARPGAGAERLMVCEAFRKVLAGPAPAAVKGFFLRQLRLMGCPKAIPAISEFLLNEELSEYAAQALVSIGGDEAAAALRQALPKATGKFRLTLIQALGVIRDAKSAPELLKAAADADREVRLAALFALATIGDAKATDTLMKATEVDGLDEKSRATDAVFLLARRLGEAGKKKEAEAIYRTLWKTRADPRDRHVRCAAVQGLAAVLGAAAMDDLAAAMKSDDLQIRAAAVEAAATMPGDAVTAKLIEQAKSLAPAGRADMLGLLARRGGAAAEAAVVDAIKDADEGVQLAAVTAAAALKGDKVVPALLPLLSSDNGKLRDAARKSLERVDGDRASAAIAAATATAASPQLKRDLLSVLTVRGAKGQIAVVADIAGQDPDAGVRQAALGVLEHLAEEKHIPILVSAVVKAKEDPERGAAEKALGSVCGRMTKREDCVEKILPAMRGAAVPAKAALVRVLAKAAGPKALEAVRAAVKDADAMIQEAGVRALADWPDASVAPDLLEIAKTSAKQNLQVLALRGYVRLANVPPDRPAAEKLKMYEAALAAAKRPEEKKLVLGPLGEIKVIGALRMAAALMGDDPLKEEAAATAVRIAKSMGDDVRKDDARADVRAAMQKVLDISKGDNVRKDAEGVIQRIDRK
;
A
#
# COMPACT_ATOMS: atom_id res chain seq x y z
N MET A 1 9.92 11.66 -3.61
CA MET A 1 10.60 10.37 -3.43
C MET A 1 12.03 10.60 -2.94
N CYS A 2 12.19 11.10 -1.72
CA CYS A 2 13.51 11.22 -1.08
C CYS A 2 13.36 11.30 0.46
N GLN A 3 12.60 10.36 1.01
CA GLN A 3 12.45 10.19 2.45
C GLN A 3 12.70 8.73 2.78
N ARG A 4 13.95 8.30 2.85
CA ARG A 4 14.36 7.08 3.59
C ARG A 4 15.82 6.79 3.31
N ARG A 5 16.73 7.52 3.95
CA ARG A 5 18.08 7.04 4.30
C ARG A 5 18.74 8.04 5.25
N ILE A 6 18.14 8.23 6.43
CA ILE A 6 18.93 8.68 7.58
C ILE A 6 19.41 7.38 8.21
N CYS A 7 20.70 7.15 8.11
CA CYS A 7 21.40 6.04 8.78
C CYS A 7 21.11 6.12 10.28
N GLN A 8 20.20 5.26 10.76
CA GLN A 8 20.17 4.94 12.18
C GLN A 8 21.43 4.14 12.47
N PRO A 9 22.27 4.54 13.44
CA PRO A 9 23.35 3.70 13.88
C PRO A 9 22.78 2.38 14.38
N ARG A 10 23.45 1.28 14.04
CA ARG A 10 23.08 -0.13 14.37
C ARG A 10 22.84 -0.41 15.86
N PHE A 11 22.86 0.59 16.73
CA PHE A 11 22.84 0.46 18.19
C PHE A 11 21.50 0.83 18.87
N VAL A 12 20.45 1.29 18.17
CA VAL A 12 19.18 1.68 18.81
C VAL A 12 18.03 0.85 18.26
N ARG A 13 18.00 -0.45 18.63
CA ARG A 13 16.80 -1.29 18.61
C ARG A 13 16.89 -2.34 19.73
N ILE A 14 16.80 -1.90 20.96
CA ILE A 14 16.60 -2.78 22.13
C ILE A 14 15.41 -2.25 22.94
N ALA A 15 14.25 -2.19 22.36
CA ALA A 15 13.00 -2.00 23.12
C ALA A 15 11.73 -2.32 22.29
N ALA A 16 11.79 -3.19 21.30
CA ALA A 16 10.54 -3.75 20.74
C ALA A 16 10.86 -5.05 20.00
N SER A 17 10.43 -6.14 20.54
CA SER A 17 10.25 -7.45 19.90
C SER A 17 10.93 -8.62 20.60
N VAL A 18 10.34 -9.08 21.67
CA VAL A 18 10.54 -10.43 22.21
C VAL A 18 10.11 -11.50 21.19
N ALA A 19 9.32 -11.14 20.18
CA ALA A 19 8.88 -12.04 19.10
C ALA A 19 9.87 -12.17 17.92
N ALA A 20 10.83 -11.25 17.74
CA ALA A 20 11.78 -11.31 16.63
C ALA A 20 13.07 -12.09 16.97
N LEU A 21 13.34 -12.35 18.25
CA LEU A 21 14.52 -13.15 18.67
C LEU A 21 14.34 -14.65 18.46
N ALA A 22 13.12 -15.16 18.38
CA ALA A 22 12.85 -16.57 18.09
C ALA A 22 13.14 -16.96 16.63
N ALA A 23 13.07 -16.02 15.69
CA ALA A 23 13.30 -16.28 14.27
C ALA A 23 14.78 -16.27 13.85
N TRP A 24 15.67 -15.71 14.66
CA TRP A 24 17.11 -15.63 14.32
C TRP A 24 17.94 -16.82 14.83
N LEU A 25 17.37 -17.69 15.65
CA LEU A 25 17.99 -18.92 16.16
C LEU A 25 17.80 -20.15 15.25
N CYS A 26 17.02 -20.03 14.17
CA CYS A 26 16.77 -21.13 13.22
C CYS A 26 17.76 -21.22 12.06
N LEU A 27 18.81 -20.39 12.02
CA LEU A 27 19.87 -20.46 10.99
C LEU A 27 21.25 -20.84 11.58
N ALA A 28 21.26 -21.76 12.55
CA ALA A 28 22.46 -22.48 12.85
C ALA A 28 22.55 -23.67 11.87
N ALA A 29 23.51 -23.61 10.96
CA ALA A 29 23.92 -24.76 10.15
C ALA A 29 24.17 -25.98 11.04
N PRO A 30 23.85 -27.20 10.59
CA PRO A 30 24.19 -28.40 11.35
C PRO A 30 25.69 -28.43 11.57
N SER A 31 26.13 -28.40 12.84
CA SER A 31 27.52 -28.67 13.19
C SER A 31 27.79 -30.11 12.81
N LEU A 32 28.62 -30.31 11.81
CA LEU A 32 29.29 -31.59 11.62
C LEU A 32 30.03 -31.90 12.93
N ALA A 33 29.51 -32.84 13.67
CA ALA A 33 30.22 -33.41 14.83
C ALA A 33 31.58 -33.91 14.32
N ALA A 34 32.66 -33.21 14.68
CA ALA A 34 34.00 -33.68 14.44
C ALA A 34 34.20 -34.91 15.31
N GLU A 35 34.51 -36.04 14.73
CA GLU A 35 34.95 -37.26 15.47
C GLU A 35 36.17 -36.90 16.31
N ALA A 36 36.07 -37.16 17.61
CA ALA A 36 37.14 -36.90 18.57
C ALA A 36 38.42 -37.68 18.18
N LYS A 37 39.55 -36.97 18.07
CA LYS A 37 40.82 -37.58 17.79
C LYS A 37 41.35 -38.22 19.07
N PRO A 38 42.08 -39.37 19.00
CA PRO A 38 42.74 -39.98 20.16
C PRO A 38 43.76 -39.01 20.77
N GLY A 39 43.46 -38.53 21.99
CA GLY A 39 44.29 -37.55 22.70
C GLY A 39 43.57 -36.28 23.17
N ASP A 40 42.31 -36.06 22.75
CA ASP A 40 41.49 -34.96 23.27
C ASP A 40 41.07 -35.22 24.72
N PRO A 41 41.07 -34.19 25.61
CA PRO A 41 40.62 -34.35 26.97
C PRO A 41 39.14 -34.78 27.00
N ALA A 42 38.83 -35.76 27.88
CA ALA A 42 37.46 -36.27 28.01
C ALA A 42 36.45 -35.15 28.20
N ALA A 43 35.31 -35.28 27.52
CA ALA A 43 34.19 -34.32 27.63
C ALA A 43 33.80 -34.12 29.10
N PRO A 44 33.57 -32.87 29.57
CA PRO A 44 33.06 -32.67 30.93
C PRO A 44 31.70 -33.37 31.05
N VAL A 45 31.64 -34.36 31.95
CA VAL A 45 30.42 -35.12 32.22
C VAL A 45 29.51 -34.27 33.06
N ALA A 46 28.24 -34.07 32.62
CA ALA A 46 27.29 -33.34 33.41
C ALA A 46 27.03 -34.02 34.76
N PRO A 47 27.15 -33.30 35.89
CA PRO A 47 26.85 -33.84 37.21
C PRO A 47 25.45 -34.46 37.28
N PRO A 48 25.22 -35.50 38.09
CA PRO A 48 23.94 -36.21 38.20
C PRO A 48 22.72 -35.30 38.48
N ALA A 49 22.92 -34.18 39.14
CA ALA A 49 21.89 -33.20 39.40
C ALA A 49 21.51 -32.33 38.18
N ILE A 50 22.42 -32.15 37.23
CA ILE A 50 22.26 -31.28 36.05
C ILE A 50 21.83 -32.08 34.82
N ALA A 51 22.34 -33.27 34.63
CA ALA A 51 22.07 -34.11 33.46
C ALA A 51 20.57 -34.28 33.14
N PRO A 52 19.69 -34.61 34.11
CA PRO A 52 18.24 -34.74 33.84
C PRO A 52 17.55 -33.42 33.44
N ILE A 53 18.13 -32.28 33.85
CA ILE A 53 17.59 -30.95 33.48
C ILE A 53 17.99 -30.65 32.03
N LEU A 54 19.25 -30.93 31.63
CA LEU A 54 19.72 -30.70 30.26
C LEU A 54 19.08 -31.65 29.25
N GLU A 55 18.68 -32.87 29.66
CA GLU A 55 17.92 -33.78 28.78
C GLU A 55 16.53 -33.26 28.44
N LYS A 56 15.90 -32.49 29.32
CA LYS A 56 14.56 -31.90 29.13
C LYS A 56 14.57 -30.64 28.27
N ILE A 57 15.71 -30.14 27.78
CA ILE A 57 15.80 -28.97 26.94
C ILE A 57 15.16 -29.26 25.57
N GLN A 58 13.94 -28.78 25.38
CA GLN A 58 13.25 -28.69 24.08
C GLN A 58 13.23 -27.24 23.66
N THR A 59 13.81 -26.93 22.51
CA THR A 59 14.21 -25.58 22.07
C THR A 59 13.06 -24.68 21.59
N GLN A 60 11.79 -25.06 21.72
CA GLN A 60 10.66 -24.35 21.06
C GLN A 60 9.55 -23.83 21.99
N ASP A 61 9.57 -24.11 23.29
CA ASP A 61 8.51 -23.67 24.21
C ASP A 61 9.05 -22.69 25.27
N ALA A 62 8.55 -21.45 25.25
CA ALA A 62 8.94 -20.39 26.19
C ALA A 62 8.54 -20.71 27.66
N ALA A 63 7.42 -21.40 27.89
CA ALA A 63 7.00 -21.82 29.22
C ALA A 63 7.90 -22.92 29.80
N ALA A 64 8.35 -23.84 28.95
CA ALA A 64 9.31 -24.87 29.32
C ALA A 64 10.69 -24.26 29.65
N ALA A 65 11.12 -23.22 28.91
CA ALA A 65 12.36 -22.50 29.17
C ALA A 65 12.31 -21.74 30.51
N GLU A 66 11.21 -21.12 30.87
CA GLU A 66 11.02 -20.44 32.16
C GLU A 66 11.07 -21.45 33.33
N LYS A 67 10.35 -22.57 33.21
CA LYS A 67 10.39 -23.66 34.21
C LYS A 67 11.79 -24.24 34.38
N LEU A 68 12.51 -24.44 33.27
CA LEU A 68 13.89 -24.89 33.28
C LEU A 68 14.78 -23.92 34.05
N ALA A 69 14.66 -22.60 33.81
CA ALA A 69 15.45 -21.61 34.54
C ALA A 69 15.14 -21.60 36.02
N GLN A 70 13.89 -21.79 36.46
CA GLN A 70 13.51 -21.95 37.85
C GLN A 70 14.13 -23.21 38.49
N ASP A 71 14.14 -24.32 37.79
CA ASP A 71 14.74 -25.55 38.27
C ASP A 71 16.26 -25.44 38.38
N LEU A 72 16.91 -24.70 37.45
CA LEU A 72 18.35 -24.40 37.51
C LEU A 72 18.69 -23.49 38.71
N VAL A 73 17.85 -22.50 39.02
CA VAL A 73 18.02 -21.64 40.23
C VAL A 73 18.01 -22.48 41.53
N LYS A 74 17.15 -23.50 41.61
CA LYS A 74 17.04 -24.41 42.76
C LYS A 74 18.30 -25.28 43.01
N LEU A 75 19.15 -25.44 41.98
CA LEU A 75 20.44 -26.15 42.14
C LEU A 75 21.41 -25.39 43.06
N GLY A 76 21.15 -24.13 43.33
CA GLY A 76 21.98 -23.28 44.16
C GLY A 76 23.35 -22.94 43.55
N PRO A 77 24.24 -22.29 44.34
CA PRO A 77 25.50 -21.76 43.83
C PRO A 77 26.43 -22.81 43.22
N GLN A 78 26.47 -24.02 43.81
CA GLN A 78 27.35 -25.09 43.32
C GLN A 78 26.85 -25.68 42.01
N GLY A 79 25.54 -25.98 41.88
CA GLY A 79 24.99 -26.51 40.66
C GLY A 79 25.09 -25.52 39.48
N ILE A 80 24.96 -24.20 39.73
CA ILE A 80 25.21 -23.20 38.71
C ILE A 80 26.68 -23.11 38.31
N ALA A 81 27.60 -23.24 39.27
CA ALA A 81 29.05 -23.31 38.98
C ALA A 81 29.41 -24.53 38.14
N ASP A 82 28.84 -25.69 38.47
CA ASP A 82 29.03 -26.93 37.75
C ASP A 82 28.47 -26.82 36.31
N LEU A 83 27.30 -26.20 36.14
CA LEU A 83 26.73 -25.92 34.81
C LEU A 83 27.62 -24.98 33.99
N CYS A 84 28.24 -23.97 34.61
CA CYS A 84 29.23 -23.10 33.94
C CYS A 84 30.44 -23.88 33.46
N GLY A 85 30.87 -24.90 34.21
CA GLY A 85 32.01 -25.78 33.86
C GLY A 85 31.79 -26.66 32.63
N LEU A 86 30.52 -26.81 32.19
CA LEU A 86 30.18 -27.55 30.96
C LEU A 86 30.40 -26.74 29.69
N VAL A 87 30.63 -25.41 29.78
CA VAL A 87 30.87 -24.56 28.60
C VAL A 87 32.33 -24.68 28.19
N VAL A 88 32.57 -25.12 26.97
CA VAL A 88 33.88 -25.35 26.41
C VAL A 88 34.16 -24.46 25.19
N GLU A 89 35.38 -24.55 24.70
CA GLU A 89 35.78 -23.84 23.48
C GLU A 89 34.97 -24.35 22.26
N PRO A 90 34.49 -23.45 21.39
CA PRO A 90 33.72 -23.86 20.21
C PRO A 90 34.46 -24.89 19.34
N GLY A 91 33.76 -25.92 18.92
CA GLY A 91 34.29 -26.98 18.05
C GLY A 91 34.96 -28.16 18.76
N LYS A 92 35.13 -28.13 20.12
CA LYS A 92 35.65 -29.24 20.86
C LYS A 92 34.60 -30.28 21.23
N ILE A 93 33.44 -29.83 21.73
CA ILE A 93 32.34 -30.69 22.18
C ILE A 93 31.04 -29.94 21.98
N ASP A 94 29.91 -30.64 21.81
CA ASP A 94 28.59 -30.04 21.80
C ASP A 94 28.16 -29.61 23.22
N ASP A 95 28.37 -28.35 23.53
CA ASP A 95 27.93 -27.68 24.75
C ASP A 95 26.66 -26.83 24.55
N SER A 96 25.92 -27.01 23.46
CA SER A 96 24.75 -26.22 23.07
C SER A 96 23.68 -26.21 24.16
N LYS A 97 23.40 -27.33 24.80
CA LYS A 97 22.43 -27.44 25.90
C LYS A 97 22.86 -26.63 27.14
N ALA A 98 24.15 -26.71 27.50
CA ALA A 98 24.66 -25.93 28.62
C ALA A 98 24.61 -24.42 28.34
N ARG A 99 24.98 -23.98 27.13
CA ARG A 99 24.86 -22.57 26.71
C ARG A 99 23.42 -22.09 26.70
N PHE A 100 22.51 -22.93 26.22
CA PHE A 100 21.06 -22.60 26.20
C PHE A 100 20.52 -22.43 27.63
N ALA A 101 20.88 -23.39 28.54
CA ALA A 101 20.48 -23.34 29.93
C ALA A 101 20.99 -22.07 30.64
N LEU A 102 22.27 -21.73 30.45
CA LEU A 102 22.89 -20.52 31.02
C LEU A 102 22.31 -19.23 30.44
N HIS A 103 21.98 -19.22 29.14
CA HIS A 103 21.30 -18.09 28.52
C HIS A 103 19.87 -17.89 29.11
N GLY A 104 19.11 -18.99 29.23
CA GLY A 104 17.78 -18.96 29.85
C GLY A 104 17.85 -18.49 31.31
N LEU A 105 18.85 -18.93 32.05
CA LEU A 105 19.11 -18.51 33.43
C LEU A 105 19.46 -17.01 33.52
N ALA A 106 20.29 -16.49 32.60
CA ALA A 106 20.60 -15.07 32.53
C ALA A 106 19.38 -14.23 32.24
N MET A 107 18.53 -14.64 31.29
CA MET A 107 17.27 -13.97 30.96
C MET A 107 16.29 -14.01 32.12
N HIS A 108 16.12 -15.16 32.78
CA HIS A 108 15.24 -15.34 33.94
C HIS A 108 15.63 -14.41 35.08
N THR A 109 16.93 -14.32 35.39
CA THR A 109 17.45 -13.50 36.48
C THR A 109 17.51 -11.99 36.14
N ALA A 110 17.35 -11.61 34.87
CA ALA A 110 17.23 -10.20 34.47
C ALA A 110 15.89 -9.56 34.86
N ARG A 111 14.84 -10.35 35.18
CA ARG A 111 13.51 -9.87 35.53
C ARG A 111 13.50 -9.00 36.80
N PRO A 112 12.57 -8.02 36.92
CA PRO A 112 12.39 -7.29 38.17
C PRO A 112 12.10 -8.23 39.36
N GLY A 113 12.69 -7.94 40.55
CA GLY A 113 12.48 -8.73 41.76
C GLY A 113 13.45 -9.91 41.92
N ALA A 114 14.20 -10.33 40.89
CA ALA A 114 15.14 -11.48 40.94
C ALA A 114 16.51 -11.14 41.56
N GLY A 115 16.63 -10.17 42.45
CA GLY A 115 17.91 -9.67 42.94
C GLY A 115 18.82 -10.72 43.59
N ALA A 116 18.28 -11.58 44.42
CA ALA A 116 19.04 -12.65 45.08
C ALA A 116 19.53 -13.72 44.09
N GLU A 117 18.66 -14.18 43.18
CA GLU A 117 18.97 -15.13 42.14
C GLU A 117 20.01 -14.55 41.16
N ARG A 118 19.86 -13.29 40.79
CA ARG A 118 20.81 -12.55 39.94
C ARG A 118 22.21 -12.50 40.56
N LEU A 119 22.30 -12.21 41.86
CA LEU A 119 23.59 -12.19 42.56
C LEU A 119 24.27 -13.58 42.60
N MET A 120 23.51 -14.64 42.83
CA MET A 120 24.00 -16.00 42.83
C MET A 120 24.56 -16.42 41.48
N VAL A 121 23.81 -16.15 40.39
CA VAL A 121 24.25 -16.48 39.02
C VAL A 121 25.43 -15.59 38.61
N CYS A 122 25.41 -14.31 38.96
CA CYS A 122 26.48 -13.37 38.71
C CYS A 122 27.79 -13.83 39.34
N GLU A 123 27.76 -14.34 40.58
CA GLU A 123 28.94 -14.84 41.27
C GLU A 123 29.54 -16.05 40.56
N ALA A 124 28.71 -16.97 40.07
CA ALA A 124 29.21 -18.11 39.30
C ALA A 124 29.88 -17.65 37.99
N PHE A 125 29.29 -16.69 37.26
CA PHE A 125 29.88 -16.17 36.03
C PHE A 125 31.18 -15.40 36.27
N ARG A 126 31.27 -14.64 37.37
CA ARG A 126 32.51 -13.96 37.80
C ARG A 126 33.66 -14.94 38.06
N LYS A 127 33.37 -16.08 38.71
CA LYS A 127 34.38 -17.12 38.93
C LYS A 127 34.95 -17.67 37.62
N VAL A 128 34.11 -17.83 36.58
CA VAL A 128 34.61 -18.26 35.26
C VAL A 128 35.50 -17.17 34.65
N LEU A 129 35.12 -15.89 34.74
CA LEU A 129 35.93 -14.78 34.22
C LEU A 129 37.32 -14.72 34.91
N ALA A 130 37.37 -14.92 36.22
CA ALA A 130 38.61 -14.92 37.00
C ALA A 130 39.45 -16.21 36.82
N GLY A 131 38.85 -17.31 36.33
CA GLY A 131 39.49 -18.60 36.14
C GLY A 131 40.30 -18.67 34.83
N PRO A 132 40.91 -19.85 34.56
CA PRO A 132 41.75 -20.09 33.40
C PRO A 132 40.98 -20.38 32.09
N ALA A 133 39.69 -20.10 32.05
CA ALA A 133 38.84 -20.35 30.88
C ALA A 133 39.35 -19.65 29.63
N PRO A 134 39.24 -20.28 28.43
CA PRO A 134 39.60 -19.67 27.14
C PRO A 134 38.81 -18.39 26.84
N ALA A 135 39.39 -17.53 26.02
CA ALA A 135 38.75 -16.25 25.65
C ALA A 135 37.33 -16.41 25.06
N ALA A 136 37.13 -17.41 24.19
CA ALA A 136 35.81 -17.69 23.61
C ALA A 136 34.75 -18.04 24.67
N VAL A 137 35.13 -18.76 25.73
CA VAL A 137 34.26 -19.08 26.87
C VAL A 137 34.00 -17.85 27.71
N LYS A 138 35.03 -17.06 28.04
CA LYS A 138 34.87 -15.79 28.77
C LYS A 138 33.98 -14.83 28.01
N GLY A 139 34.13 -14.73 26.68
CA GLY A 139 33.27 -13.91 25.82
C GLY A 139 31.79 -14.34 25.86
N PHE A 140 31.50 -15.64 26.01
CA PHE A 140 30.12 -16.10 26.24
C PHE A 140 29.58 -15.57 27.55
N PHE A 141 30.32 -15.66 28.66
CA PHE A 141 29.86 -15.19 29.97
C PHE A 141 29.77 -13.67 30.06
N LEU A 142 30.63 -12.92 29.40
CA LEU A 142 30.48 -11.45 29.25
C LEU A 142 29.15 -11.07 28.56
N ARG A 143 28.76 -11.82 27.53
CA ARG A 143 27.45 -11.63 26.89
C ARG A 143 26.27 -11.95 27.81
N GLN A 144 26.38 -12.99 28.67
CA GLN A 144 25.34 -13.30 29.64
C GLN A 144 25.26 -12.22 30.74
N LEU A 145 26.38 -11.72 31.24
CA LEU A 145 26.43 -10.61 32.20
C LEU A 145 25.85 -9.34 31.66
N ARG A 146 26.05 -9.08 30.35
CA ARG A 146 25.38 -7.98 29.64
C ARG A 146 23.85 -8.07 29.73
N LEU A 147 23.27 -9.27 29.59
CA LEU A 147 21.82 -9.48 29.67
C LEU A 147 21.29 -9.30 31.10
N MET A 148 22.04 -9.79 32.08
CA MET A 148 21.62 -9.77 33.49
C MET A 148 21.69 -8.38 34.12
N GLY A 149 22.60 -7.51 33.70
CA GLY A 149 22.80 -6.20 34.29
C GLY A 149 23.22 -6.26 35.78
N CYS A 150 24.24 -7.04 36.10
CA CYS A 150 24.72 -7.21 37.49
C CYS A 150 25.88 -6.27 37.85
N PRO A 151 25.69 -5.21 38.69
CA PRO A 151 26.76 -4.28 39.05
C PRO A 151 27.96 -4.96 39.77
N LYS A 152 27.73 -6.01 40.54
CA LYS A 152 28.80 -6.75 41.22
C LYS A 152 29.83 -7.40 40.27
N ALA A 153 29.50 -7.52 38.97
CA ALA A 153 30.43 -8.02 37.96
C ALA A 153 31.39 -6.96 37.42
N ILE A 154 31.15 -5.66 37.64
CA ILE A 154 31.93 -4.56 37.08
C ILE A 154 33.44 -4.74 37.26
N PRO A 155 33.98 -5.04 38.45
CA PRO A 155 35.44 -5.23 38.61
C PRO A 155 36.00 -6.33 37.72
N ALA A 156 35.35 -7.50 37.70
CA ALA A 156 35.79 -8.64 36.88
C ALA A 156 35.68 -8.37 35.37
N ILE A 157 34.65 -7.66 34.92
CA ILE A 157 34.46 -7.25 33.52
C ILE A 157 35.56 -6.27 33.11
N SER A 158 35.92 -5.35 34.00
CA SER A 158 36.87 -4.25 33.72
C SER A 158 38.27 -4.74 33.36
N GLU A 159 38.66 -5.88 33.84
CA GLU A 159 39.95 -6.51 33.52
C GLU A 159 40.11 -6.84 32.04
N PHE A 160 39.01 -6.98 31.31
CA PHE A 160 38.99 -7.31 29.87
C PHE A 160 38.88 -6.13 28.94
N LEU A 161 38.77 -4.89 29.45
CA LEU A 161 38.56 -3.70 28.61
C LEU A 161 39.68 -3.44 27.60
N LEU A 162 40.88 -3.91 27.91
CA LEU A 162 42.07 -3.78 27.03
C LEU A 162 42.55 -5.15 26.51
N ASN A 163 41.72 -6.19 26.63
CA ASN A 163 42.03 -7.51 26.08
C ASN A 163 41.66 -7.57 24.61
N GLU A 164 42.52 -8.17 23.79
CA GLU A 164 42.41 -8.15 22.33
C GLU A 164 41.11 -8.80 21.80
N GLU A 165 40.64 -9.86 22.40
CA GLU A 165 39.50 -10.62 21.98
C GLU A 165 38.18 -10.23 22.72
N LEU A 166 38.34 -9.67 23.93
CA LEU A 166 37.23 -9.53 24.88
C LEU A 166 36.79 -8.07 25.13
N SER A 167 37.59 -7.08 24.70
CA SER A 167 37.35 -5.67 25.04
C SER A 167 35.99 -5.18 24.63
N GLU A 168 35.48 -5.56 23.46
CA GLU A 168 34.16 -5.14 22.98
C GLU A 168 33.02 -5.75 23.82
N TYR A 169 33.13 -7.07 24.16
CA TYR A 169 32.13 -7.71 25.02
C TYR A 169 32.13 -7.11 26.43
N ALA A 170 33.32 -6.76 26.97
CA ALA A 170 33.44 -6.11 28.25
C ALA A 170 32.83 -4.73 28.27
N ALA A 171 33.15 -3.88 27.27
CA ALA A 171 32.60 -2.57 27.14
C ALA A 171 31.05 -2.58 26.96
N GLN A 172 30.55 -3.48 26.14
CA GLN A 172 29.11 -3.66 25.95
C GLN A 172 28.39 -4.14 27.24
N ALA A 173 29.04 -5.01 28.02
CA ALA A 173 28.50 -5.46 29.30
C ALA A 173 28.40 -4.29 30.30
N LEU A 174 29.45 -3.47 30.40
CA LEU A 174 29.45 -2.29 31.26
C LEU A 174 28.40 -1.26 30.84
N VAL A 175 28.25 -1.01 29.54
CA VAL A 175 27.20 -0.13 28.99
C VAL A 175 25.81 -0.63 29.39
N SER A 176 25.57 -1.94 29.31
CA SER A 176 24.28 -2.54 29.66
C SER A 176 24.00 -2.49 31.16
N ILE A 177 25.03 -2.70 31.99
CA ILE A 177 24.94 -2.56 33.46
C ILE A 177 24.60 -1.11 33.82
N GLY A 178 25.29 -0.16 33.20
CA GLY A 178 25.08 1.26 33.44
C GLY A 178 25.56 1.74 34.81
N GLY A 179 25.21 2.98 35.09
CA GLY A 179 25.53 3.62 36.38
C GLY A 179 26.95 4.18 36.49
N ASP A 180 27.20 4.88 37.58
CA ASP A 180 28.47 5.61 37.81
C ASP A 180 29.69 4.69 37.94
N GLU A 181 29.52 3.50 38.50
CA GLU A 181 30.61 2.53 38.66
C GLU A 181 31.09 1.97 37.30
N ALA A 182 30.14 1.59 36.40
CA ALA A 182 30.48 1.12 35.06
C ALA A 182 31.15 2.25 34.24
N ALA A 183 30.60 3.46 34.31
CA ALA A 183 31.19 4.62 33.67
C ALA A 183 32.60 4.94 34.21
N ALA A 184 32.82 4.83 35.51
CA ALA A 184 34.14 5.01 36.13
C ALA A 184 35.15 3.99 35.64
N ALA A 185 34.77 2.72 35.51
CA ALA A 185 35.64 1.66 34.98
C ALA A 185 36.06 1.98 33.52
N LEU A 186 35.14 2.40 32.67
CA LEU A 186 35.43 2.80 31.28
C LEU A 186 36.38 4.03 31.25
N ARG A 187 36.14 5.06 32.09
CA ARG A 187 37.00 6.24 32.19
C ARG A 187 38.44 5.90 32.65
N GLN A 188 38.56 5.02 33.62
CA GLN A 188 39.88 4.59 34.12
C GLN A 188 40.71 3.82 33.08
N ALA A 189 40.05 3.06 32.19
CA ALA A 189 40.68 2.34 31.12
C ALA A 189 41.08 3.24 29.94
N LEU A 190 40.32 4.31 29.64
CA LEU A 190 40.51 5.14 28.46
C LEU A 190 41.92 5.71 28.28
N PRO A 191 42.60 6.28 29.30
CA PRO A 191 43.96 6.81 29.14
C PRO A 191 45.02 5.76 28.80
N LYS A 192 44.73 4.48 29.09
CA LYS A 192 45.63 3.35 28.80
C LYS A 192 45.33 2.69 27.44
N ALA A 193 44.23 3.06 26.82
CA ALA A 193 43.75 2.45 25.59
C ALA A 193 44.40 3.09 24.34
N THR A 194 44.74 2.27 23.37
CA THR A 194 45.23 2.67 22.04
C THR A 194 44.45 1.97 20.94
N GLY A 195 44.48 2.53 19.71
CA GLY A 195 43.85 1.94 18.54
C GLY A 195 42.37 1.57 18.76
N LYS A 196 42.01 0.32 18.45
CA LYS A 196 40.62 -0.17 18.56
C LYS A 196 40.04 -0.09 19.98
N PHE A 197 40.86 -0.28 21.01
CA PHE A 197 40.38 -0.23 22.40
C PHE A 197 39.94 1.17 22.76
N ARG A 198 40.71 2.21 22.33
CA ARG A 198 40.37 3.61 22.58
C ARG A 198 39.06 3.98 21.89
N LEU A 199 38.86 3.53 20.67
CA LEU A 199 37.62 3.73 19.92
C LEU A 199 36.41 3.08 20.64
N THR A 200 36.55 1.81 21.06
CA THR A 200 35.51 1.07 21.78
C THR A 200 35.11 1.79 23.10
N LEU A 201 36.10 2.26 23.88
CA LEU A 201 35.83 2.94 25.14
C LEU A 201 35.19 4.32 24.96
N ILE A 202 35.60 5.09 23.95
CA ILE A 202 34.98 6.37 23.59
C ILE A 202 33.50 6.16 23.23
N GLN A 203 33.20 5.17 22.40
CA GLN A 203 31.85 4.82 22.02
C GLN A 203 31.01 4.38 23.22
N ALA A 204 31.56 3.56 24.10
CA ALA A 204 30.90 3.08 25.31
C ALA A 204 30.55 4.25 26.26
N LEU A 205 31.49 5.18 26.48
CA LEU A 205 31.27 6.37 27.31
C LEU A 205 30.20 7.30 26.73
N GLY A 206 30.15 7.42 25.41
CA GLY A 206 29.08 8.13 24.72
C GLY A 206 27.71 7.48 24.92
N VAL A 207 27.62 6.16 24.79
CA VAL A 207 26.35 5.41 24.95
C VAL A 207 25.84 5.50 26.40
N ILE A 208 26.72 5.32 27.38
CA ILE A 208 26.36 5.43 28.82
C ILE A 208 26.10 6.87 29.25
N ARG A 209 26.40 7.84 28.40
CA ARG A 209 26.23 9.30 28.61
C ARG A 209 26.98 9.82 29.85
N ASP A 210 28.20 9.38 30.02
CA ASP A 210 28.99 9.80 31.15
C ASP A 210 29.55 11.23 31.01
N ALA A 211 28.90 12.19 31.61
CA ALA A 211 29.31 13.59 31.55
C ALA A 211 30.72 13.84 32.15
N LYS A 212 31.16 13.02 33.10
CA LYS A 212 32.49 13.14 33.73
C LYS A 212 33.64 12.78 32.75
N SER A 213 33.35 12.10 31.62
CA SER A 213 34.33 11.81 30.57
C SER A 213 34.55 12.95 29.58
N ALA A 214 33.72 14.01 29.62
CA ALA A 214 33.79 15.10 28.65
C ALA A 214 35.20 15.71 28.46
N PRO A 215 36.02 15.95 29.51
CA PRO A 215 37.38 16.49 29.32
C PRO A 215 38.30 15.59 28.49
N GLU A 216 38.24 14.26 28.70
CA GLU A 216 39.05 13.30 27.95
C GLU A 216 38.51 13.12 26.52
N LEU A 217 37.20 13.16 26.34
CA LEU A 217 36.58 13.13 25.03
C LEU A 217 36.88 14.38 24.20
N LEU A 218 36.97 15.56 24.83
CA LEU A 218 37.41 16.82 24.16
C LEU A 218 38.85 16.70 23.66
N LYS A 219 39.75 16.05 24.44
CA LYS A 219 41.10 15.76 23.97
C LYS A 219 41.08 14.77 22.78
N ALA A 220 40.27 13.74 22.87
CA ALA A 220 40.13 12.75 21.80
C ALA A 220 39.51 13.31 20.52
N ALA A 221 38.70 14.37 20.63
CA ALA A 221 38.17 15.10 19.46
C ALA A 221 39.25 15.85 18.64
N ALA A 222 40.46 15.99 19.16
CA ALA A 222 41.64 16.55 18.47
C ALA A 222 42.70 15.47 18.13
N ASP A 223 42.35 14.17 18.19
CA ASP A 223 43.26 13.07 17.89
C ASP A 223 43.72 13.07 16.45
N ALA A 224 44.96 12.55 16.22
CA ALA A 224 45.48 12.36 14.87
C ALA A 224 44.67 11.33 14.07
N ASP A 225 44.13 10.29 14.73
CA ASP A 225 43.27 9.31 14.11
C ASP A 225 41.89 9.90 13.87
N ARG A 226 41.47 9.89 12.62
CA ARG A 226 40.18 10.42 12.17
C ARG A 226 38.99 9.69 12.83
N GLU A 227 39.05 8.36 12.94
CA GLU A 227 37.94 7.58 13.53
C GLU A 227 37.80 7.86 15.02
N VAL A 228 38.92 8.05 15.72
CA VAL A 228 38.92 8.47 17.13
C VAL A 228 38.29 9.86 17.29
N ARG A 229 38.68 10.84 16.43
CA ARG A 229 38.06 12.17 16.44
C ARG A 229 36.56 12.11 16.26
N LEU A 230 36.11 11.40 15.23
CA LEU A 230 34.68 11.30 14.90
C LEU A 230 33.87 10.57 15.99
N ALA A 231 34.44 9.50 16.57
CA ALA A 231 33.82 8.83 17.70
C ALA A 231 33.71 9.73 18.94
N ALA A 232 34.73 10.53 19.21
CA ALA A 232 34.71 11.48 20.32
C ALA A 232 33.69 12.59 20.12
N LEU A 233 33.58 13.17 18.92
CA LEU A 233 32.54 14.15 18.59
C LEU A 233 31.14 13.57 18.78
N PHE A 234 30.91 12.35 18.31
CA PHE A 234 29.63 11.69 18.46
C PHE A 234 29.31 11.36 19.93
N ALA A 235 30.31 10.94 20.71
CA ALA A 235 30.16 10.68 22.14
C ALA A 235 29.80 11.94 22.90
N LEU A 236 30.53 13.06 22.67
CA LEU A 236 30.24 14.37 23.26
C LEU A 236 28.83 14.86 22.93
N ALA A 237 28.43 14.71 21.67
CA ALA A 237 27.08 15.05 21.22
C ALA A 237 26.01 14.22 21.91
N THR A 238 26.25 12.93 22.08
CA THR A 238 25.33 11.97 22.73
C THR A 238 25.18 12.27 24.22
N ILE A 239 26.26 12.67 24.89
CA ILE A 239 26.26 13.12 26.28
C ILE A 239 25.41 14.39 26.44
N GLY A 240 25.48 15.31 25.48
CA GLY A 240 24.68 16.55 25.52
C GLY A 240 25.30 17.63 26.41
N ASP A 241 26.65 17.69 26.49
CA ASP A 241 27.33 18.76 27.25
C ASP A 241 27.54 20.00 26.37
N ALA A 242 26.93 21.13 26.77
CA ALA A 242 27.04 22.38 26.04
C ALA A 242 28.49 22.88 25.88
N LYS A 243 29.40 22.48 26.75
CA LYS A 243 30.84 22.82 26.65
C LYS A 243 31.51 22.23 25.40
N ALA A 244 30.90 21.23 24.78
CA ALA A 244 31.41 20.64 23.55
C ALA A 244 31.03 21.45 22.28
N THR A 245 30.18 22.47 22.38
CA THR A 245 29.62 23.19 21.24
C THR A 245 30.72 23.75 20.30
N ASP A 246 31.68 24.47 20.84
CA ASP A 246 32.72 25.10 20.04
C ASP A 246 33.60 24.06 19.33
N THR A 247 33.94 22.95 20.03
CA THR A 247 34.73 21.86 19.45
C THR A 247 33.99 21.21 18.31
N LEU A 248 32.66 20.90 18.49
CA LEU A 248 31.84 20.27 17.44
C LEU A 248 31.64 21.22 16.25
N MET A 249 31.36 22.50 16.52
CA MET A 249 31.19 23.49 15.45
C MET A 249 32.49 23.63 14.61
N LYS A 250 33.66 23.76 15.25
CA LYS A 250 34.94 23.81 14.57
C LYS A 250 35.25 22.56 13.74
N ALA A 251 34.87 21.40 14.22
CA ALA A 251 35.03 20.15 13.47
C ALA A 251 34.22 20.08 12.15
N THR A 252 33.22 20.94 11.96
CA THR A 252 32.46 21.04 10.70
C THR A 252 33.16 21.89 9.62
N GLU A 253 34.33 22.47 9.91
CA GLU A 253 35.05 23.37 9.01
C GLU A 253 36.17 22.66 8.23
N VAL A 254 36.19 21.32 8.27
CA VAL A 254 37.17 20.51 7.53
C VAL A 254 36.78 20.34 6.06
N ASP A 255 37.79 20.13 5.20
CA ASP A 255 37.60 20.00 3.74
C ASP A 255 37.03 18.63 3.33
N GLY A 256 37.23 17.57 4.13
CA GLY A 256 36.79 16.24 3.84
C GLY A 256 35.26 16.09 3.94
N LEU A 257 34.56 15.82 2.83
CA LEU A 257 33.08 15.76 2.79
C LEU A 257 32.47 14.78 3.80
N ASP A 258 33.06 13.58 3.96
CA ASP A 258 32.55 12.60 4.92
C ASP A 258 32.77 13.03 6.37
N GLU A 259 33.95 13.57 6.69
CA GLU A 259 34.27 14.06 8.02
C GLU A 259 33.40 15.27 8.38
N LYS A 260 33.25 16.22 7.43
CA LYS A 260 32.37 17.39 7.57
C LYS A 260 30.91 16.96 7.81
N SER A 261 30.41 15.98 7.06
CA SER A 261 29.04 15.47 7.22
C SER A 261 28.83 14.85 8.60
N ARG A 262 29.73 13.97 9.03
CA ARG A 262 29.64 13.29 10.34
C ARG A 262 29.79 14.26 11.51
N ALA A 263 30.65 15.26 11.38
CA ALA A 263 30.78 16.33 12.36
C ALA A 263 29.51 17.19 12.43
N THR A 264 28.88 17.50 11.28
CA THR A 264 27.63 18.25 11.21
C THR A 264 26.49 17.45 11.87
N ASP A 265 26.41 16.14 11.64
CA ASP A 265 25.45 15.26 12.29
C ASP A 265 25.62 15.24 13.82
N ALA A 266 26.88 15.27 14.29
CA ALA A 266 27.17 15.38 15.72
C ALA A 266 26.71 16.74 16.31
N VAL A 267 26.86 17.84 15.58
CA VAL A 267 26.34 19.16 15.99
C VAL A 267 24.82 19.13 16.12
N PHE A 268 24.10 18.56 15.15
CA PHE A 268 22.65 18.43 15.23
C PHE A 268 22.20 17.51 16.38
N LEU A 269 22.95 16.44 16.63
CA LEU A 269 22.70 15.56 17.75
C LEU A 269 22.85 16.31 19.08
N LEU A 270 23.93 17.10 19.24
CA LEU A 270 24.14 17.93 20.42
C LEU A 270 23.00 18.92 20.64
N ALA A 271 22.63 19.67 19.59
CA ALA A 271 21.56 20.67 19.69
C ALA A 271 20.23 20.02 20.11
N ARG A 272 19.91 18.86 19.54
CA ARG A 272 18.71 18.09 19.93
C ARG A 272 18.78 17.63 21.39
N ARG A 273 19.92 17.09 21.84
CA ARG A 273 20.11 16.65 23.23
C ARG A 273 20.00 17.79 24.23
N LEU A 274 20.52 18.95 23.88
CA LEU A 274 20.38 20.15 24.69
C LEU A 274 18.92 20.59 24.78
N GLY A 275 18.18 20.54 23.68
CA GLY A 275 16.74 20.81 23.64
C GLY A 275 15.94 19.84 24.51
N GLU A 276 16.18 18.53 24.40
CA GLU A 276 15.58 17.48 25.22
C GLU A 276 15.88 17.65 26.71
N ALA A 277 17.08 18.15 27.06
CA ALA A 277 17.49 18.45 28.42
C ALA A 277 16.96 19.80 28.97
N GLY A 278 16.13 20.52 28.20
CA GLY A 278 15.59 21.83 28.58
C GLY A 278 16.55 23.01 28.41
N LYS A 279 17.76 22.79 27.90
CA LYS A 279 18.76 23.83 27.59
C LYS A 279 18.46 24.49 26.24
N LYS A 280 17.27 25.10 26.16
CA LYS A 280 16.73 25.63 24.90
C LYS A 280 17.58 26.76 24.30
N LYS A 281 18.17 27.63 25.14
CA LYS A 281 19.00 28.74 24.66
C LYS A 281 20.27 28.26 23.96
N GLU A 282 20.90 27.25 24.51
CA GLU A 282 22.10 26.65 23.92
C GLU A 282 21.80 25.93 22.60
N ALA A 283 20.69 25.17 22.56
CA ALA A 283 20.22 24.53 21.33
C ALA A 283 19.86 25.55 20.25
N GLU A 284 19.14 26.61 20.61
CA GLU A 284 18.79 27.75 19.75
C GLU A 284 20.02 28.40 19.14
N ALA A 285 21.03 28.67 19.97
CA ALA A 285 22.28 29.30 19.52
C ALA A 285 22.98 28.46 18.44
N ILE A 286 23.04 27.13 18.61
CA ILE A 286 23.60 26.21 17.61
C ILE A 286 22.83 26.30 16.30
N TYR A 287 21.51 26.14 16.34
CA TYR A 287 20.67 26.14 15.13
C TYR A 287 20.74 27.51 14.40
N ARG A 288 20.69 28.63 15.12
CA ARG A 288 20.81 29.95 14.52
C ARG A 288 22.19 30.20 13.89
N THR A 289 23.25 29.71 14.53
CA THR A 289 24.60 29.77 13.95
C THR A 289 24.66 28.99 12.64
N LEU A 290 24.19 27.76 12.61
CA LEU A 290 24.15 26.96 11.37
C LEU A 290 23.29 27.63 10.28
N TRP A 291 22.15 28.18 10.62
CA TRP A 291 21.28 28.91 9.70
C TRP A 291 21.98 30.11 9.07
N LYS A 292 22.74 30.89 9.85
CA LYS A 292 23.42 32.10 9.40
C LYS A 292 24.69 31.82 8.65
N THR A 293 25.51 30.85 9.08
CA THR A 293 26.86 30.64 8.56
C THR A 293 26.93 29.70 7.36
N ARG A 294 25.96 28.86 7.16
CA ARG A 294 25.95 27.85 6.07
C ARG A 294 25.23 28.35 4.82
N ALA A 295 25.69 29.49 4.28
CA ALA A 295 25.05 30.12 3.13
C ALA A 295 25.36 29.44 1.78
N ASP A 296 26.40 28.60 1.69
CA ASP A 296 26.75 27.86 0.46
C ASP A 296 25.56 26.96 0.02
N PRO A 297 25.19 26.98 -1.28
CA PRO A 297 24.14 26.08 -1.80
C PRO A 297 24.40 24.61 -1.53
N ARG A 298 25.62 24.16 -1.38
CA ARG A 298 25.99 22.77 -1.01
C ARG A 298 25.57 22.44 0.43
N ASP A 299 25.53 23.44 1.30
CA ASP A 299 25.10 23.30 2.71
C ASP A 299 23.59 23.55 2.91
N ARG A 300 22.80 23.64 1.82
CA ARG A 300 21.34 23.83 1.88
C ARG A 300 20.64 22.88 2.88
N HIS A 301 21.00 21.60 2.87
CA HIS A 301 20.45 20.60 3.77
C HIS A 301 20.69 20.92 5.24
N VAL A 302 21.86 21.53 5.57
CA VAL A 302 22.19 21.99 6.92
C VAL A 302 21.25 23.13 7.34
N ARG A 303 21.00 24.09 6.44
CA ARG A 303 20.07 25.21 6.71
C ARG A 303 18.64 24.70 6.89
N CYS A 304 18.17 23.76 6.07
CA CYS A 304 16.85 23.15 6.24
C CYS A 304 16.72 22.46 7.60
N ALA A 305 17.72 21.67 8.01
CA ALA A 305 17.72 20.99 9.29
C ALA A 305 17.80 21.98 10.47
N ALA A 306 18.53 23.10 10.33
CA ALA A 306 18.62 24.13 11.36
C ALA A 306 17.24 24.81 11.57
N VAL A 307 16.53 25.15 10.53
CA VAL A 307 15.18 25.74 10.60
C VAL A 307 14.18 24.77 11.27
N GLN A 308 14.23 23.48 10.90
CA GLN A 308 13.41 22.46 11.53
C GLN A 308 13.74 22.27 13.01
N GLY A 309 15.04 22.31 13.35
CA GLY A 309 15.52 22.23 14.72
C GLY A 309 15.06 23.41 15.58
N LEU A 310 15.14 24.66 15.05
CA LEU A 310 14.58 25.84 15.71
C LEU A 310 13.08 25.67 16.03
N ALA A 311 12.33 25.22 15.03
CA ALA A 311 10.90 24.95 15.21
C ALA A 311 10.62 23.93 16.32
N ALA A 312 11.38 22.84 16.35
CA ALA A 312 11.22 21.77 17.34
C ALA A 312 11.55 22.23 18.78
N VAL A 313 12.56 23.09 18.94
CA VAL A 313 13.02 23.54 20.27
C VAL A 313 12.20 24.71 20.81
N LEU A 314 11.88 25.67 19.95
CA LEU A 314 11.25 26.95 20.36
C LEU A 314 9.72 26.94 20.16
N GLY A 315 9.19 26.03 19.34
CA GLY A 315 7.76 26.05 19.00
C GLY A 315 7.37 27.41 18.38
N ALA A 316 6.28 27.99 18.86
CA ALA A 316 5.77 29.27 18.34
C ALA A 316 6.77 30.45 18.41
N ALA A 317 7.79 30.40 19.26
CA ALA A 317 8.81 31.43 19.33
C ALA A 317 9.80 31.40 18.13
N ALA A 318 9.81 30.30 17.33
CA ALA A 318 10.60 30.23 16.11
C ALA A 318 9.94 30.91 14.90
N MET A 319 8.74 31.46 15.05
CA MET A 319 7.96 31.95 13.88
C MET A 319 8.68 33.04 13.08
N ASP A 320 9.48 33.91 13.71
CA ASP A 320 10.22 34.93 12.99
C ASP A 320 11.36 34.33 12.17
N ASP A 321 12.04 33.29 12.69
CA ASP A 321 13.08 32.55 11.96
C ASP A 321 12.48 31.78 10.78
N LEU A 322 11.31 31.16 10.99
CA LEU A 322 10.56 30.47 9.92
C LEU A 322 10.09 31.43 8.84
N ALA A 323 9.58 32.61 9.24
CA ALA A 323 9.16 33.65 8.30
C ALA A 323 10.34 34.14 7.43
N ALA A 324 11.53 34.29 8.02
CA ALA A 324 12.74 34.61 7.28
C ALA A 324 13.13 33.50 6.28
N ALA A 325 13.00 32.25 6.69
CA ALA A 325 13.26 31.09 5.83
C ALA A 325 12.23 30.96 4.69
N MET A 326 10.96 31.30 4.92
CA MET A 326 9.90 31.32 3.92
C MET A 326 10.10 32.41 2.84
N LYS A 327 10.91 33.43 3.11
CA LYS A 327 11.29 34.46 2.13
C LYS A 327 12.48 34.06 1.24
N SER A 328 13.08 32.89 1.49
CA SER A 328 14.22 32.40 0.69
C SER A 328 13.82 32.15 -0.76
N ASP A 329 14.70 32.48 -1.71
CA ASP A 329 14.51 32.09 -3.11
C ASP A 329 14.68 30.57 -3.33
N ASP A 330 15.32 29.87 -2.40
CA ASP A 330 15.49 28.44 -2.45
C ASP A 330 14.22 27.70 -2.04
N LEU A 331 13.63 26.96 -2.99
CA LEU A 331 12.41 26.20 -2.79
C LEU A 331 12.50 25.17 -1.63
N GLN A 332 13.67 24.53 -1.46
CA GLN A 332 13.82 23.50 -0.42
C GLN A 332 13.86 24.14 0.98
N ILE A 333 14.45 25.32 1.11
CA ILE A 333 14.45 26.07 2.36
C ILE A 333 13.04 26.54 2.71
N ARG A 334 12.31 27.12 1.72
CA ARG A 334 10.89 27.48 1.93
C ARG A 334 10.06 26.28 2.36
N ALA A 335 10.22 25.14 1.65
CA ALA A 335 9.49 23.91 1.97
C ALA A 335 9.81 23.38 3.38
N ALA A 336 11.07 23.44 3.81
CA ALA A 336 11.46 23.04 5.16
C ALA A 336 10.83 23.94 6.23
N ALA A 337 10.75 25.25 6.00
CA ALA A 337 10.12 26.20 6.91
C ALA A 337 8.58 26.00 6.98
N VAL A 338 7.94 25.79 5.84
CA VAL A 338 6.51 25.49 5.73
C VAL A 338 6.17 24.18 6.46
N GLU A 339 6.95 23.12 6.26
CA GLU A 339 6.74 21.83 6.91
C GLU A 339 6.96 21.91 8.42
N ALA A 340 7.98 22.64 8.86
CA ALA A 340 8.22 22.90 10.27
C ALA A 340 7.04 23.65 10.92
N ALA A 341 6.50 24.67 10.27
CA ALA A 341 5.33 25.41 10.74
C ALA A 341 4.04 24.55 10.75
N ALA A 342 3.92 23.56 9.82
CA ALA A 342 2.77 22.67 9.75
C ALA A 342 2.60 21.84 11.03
N THR A 343 3.67 21.49 11.70
CA THR A 343 3.68 20.64 12.90
C THR A 343 3.41 21.43 14.20
N MET A 344 3.42 22.76 14.15
CA MET A 344 3.22 23.60 15.34
C MET A 344 1.74 23.70 15.70
N PRO A 345 1.33 23.41 16.94
CA PRO A 345 -0.07 23.54 17.34
C PRO A 345 -0.49 24.99 17.62
N GLY A 346 -1.79 25.24 17.57
CA GLY A 346 -2.44 26.45 18.08
C GLY A 346 -2.84 27.48 17.02
N ASP A 347 -3.97 28.17 17.28
CA ASP A 347 -4.58 29.16 16.39
C ASP A 347 -3.75 30.44 16.29
N ALA A 348 -3.00 30.79 17.34
CA ALA A 348 -2.09 31.94 17.31
C ALA A 348 -0.97 31.76 16.26
N VAL A 349 -0.49 30.54 16.08
CA VAL A 349 0.48 30.20 15.00
C VAL A 349 -0.17 30.36 13.64
N THR A 350 -1.41 29.89 13.48
CA THR A 350 -2.17 30.05 12.23
C THR A 350 -2.38 31.52 11.88
N ALA A 351 -2.75 32.35 12.85
CA ALA A 351 -2.91 33.78 12.65
C ALA A 351 -1.61 34.48 12.21
N LYS A 352 -0.47 34.15 12.85
CA LYS A 352 0.84 34.64 12.44
C LYS A 352 1.24 34.19 11.03
N LEU A 353 0.95 32.94 10.66
CA LEU A 353 1.20 32.44 9.30
C LEU A 353 0.41 33.20 8.23
N ILE A 354 -0.87 33.50 8.51
CA ILE A 354 -1.73 34.28 7.63
C ILE A 354 -1.17 35.71 7.47
N GLU A 355 -0.70 36.32 8.56
CA GLU A 355 -0.08 37.64 8.52
C GLU A 355 1.22 37.63 7.71
N GLN A 356 2.07 36.65 7.95
CA GLN A 356 3.33 36.50 7.20
C GLN A 356 3.10 36.25 5.70
N ALA A 357 2.06 35.51 5.33
CA ALA A 357 1.72 35.25 3.93
C ALA A 357 1.58 36.55 3.13
N LYS A 358 1.03 37.62 3.73
CA LYS A 358 0.83 38.92 3.08
C LYS A 358 2.16 39.58 2.64
N SER A 359 3.26 39.26 3.30
CA SER A 359 4.60 39.82 3.01
C SER A 359 5.44 38.96 2.07
N LEU A 360 4.94 37.78 1.64
CA LEU A 360 5.65 36.87 0.79
C LEU A 360 5.49 37.20 -0.70
N ALA A 361 6.48 36.86 -1.51
CA ALA A 361 6.36 36.82 -2.97
C ALA A 361 5.28 35.79 -3.39
N PRO A 362 4.72 35.87 -4.61
CA PRO A 362 3.64 34.99 -5.05
C PRO A 362 3.91 33.50 -4.82
N ALA A 363 5.11 33.03 -5.13
CA ALA A 363 5.50 31.65 -4.90
C ALA A 363 5.43 31.23 -3.41
N GLY A 364 5.89 32.09 -2.51
CA GLY A 364 5.79 31.85 -1.06
C GLY A 364 4.36 31.89 -0.54
N ARG A 365 3.49 32.77 -1.11
CA ARG A 365 2.04 32.79 -0.79
C ARG A 365 1.39 31.48 -1.22
N ALA A 366 1.72 31.00 -2.43
CA ALA A 366 1.21 29.72 -2.93
C ALA A 366 1.59 28.53 -2.04
N ASP A 367 2.87 28.46 -1.61
CA ASP A 367 3.34 27.44 -0.67
C ASP A 367 2.59 27.50 0.68
N MET A 368 2.30 28.71 1.17
CA MET A 368 1.60 28.94 2.42
C MET A 368 0.13 28.46 2.39
N LEU A 369 -0.56 28.58 1.24
CA LEU A 369 -1.95 28.14 1.11
C LEU A 369 -2.13 26.64 1.34
N GLY A 370 -1.21 25.82 0.82
CA GLY A 370 -1.20 24.38 1.08
C GLY A 370 -0.97 24.05 2.57
N LEU A 371 -0.15 24.83 3.26
CA LEU A 371 0.03 24.71 4.71
C LEU A 371 -1.25 25.07 5.46
N LEU A 372 -1.86 26.21 5.17
CA LEU A 372 -3.08 26.67 5.83
C LEU A 372 -4.21 25.67 5.67
N ALA A 373 -4.37 25.11 4.46
CA ALA A 373 -5.39 24.09 4.22
C ALA A 373 -5.18 22.82 5.08
N ARG A 374 -3.95 22.37 5.23
CA ARG A 374 -3.62 21.20 6.10
C ARG A 374 -3.85 21.49 7.58
N ARG A 375 -3.59 22.72 8.02
CA ARG A 375 -3.84 23.11 9.41
C ARG A 375 -5.33 23.19 9.72
N GLY A 376 -6.14 23.62 8.76
CA GLY A 376 -7.58 23.78 8.93
C GLY A 376 -7.95 24.90 9.90
N GLY A 377 -9.22 24.89 10.35
CA GLY A 377 -9.78 25.92 11.21
C GLY A 377 -10.31 27.13 10.46
N ALA A 378 -11.24 27.88 11.08
CA ALA A 378 -11.99 28.93 10.44
C ALA A 378 -11.13 30.06 9.82
N ALA A 379 -10.03 30.43 10.48
CA ALA A 379 -9.12 31.47 10.00
C ALA A 379 -8.34 31.02 8.77
N ALA A 380 -7.85 29.77 8.75
CA ALA A 380 -7.14 29.21 7.62
C ALA A 380 -8.07 29.02 6.40
N GLU A 381 -9.30 28.55 6.65
CA GLU A 381 -10.34 28.41 5.64
C GLU A 381 -10.65 29.76 4.97
N ALA A 382 -10.87 30.80 5.78
CA ALA A 382 -11.13 32.15 5.27
C ALA A 382 -9.96 32.67 4.41
N ALA A 383 -8.72 32.48 4.89
CA ALA A 383 -7.53 32.92 4.15
C ALA A 383 -7.36 32.21 2.80
N VAL A 384 -7.65 30.90 2.73
CA VAL A 384 -7.61 30.15 1.47
C VAL A 384 -8.72 30.60 0.54
N VAL A 385 -9.95 30.82 1.04
CA VAL A 385 -11.09 31.30 0.24
C VAL A 385 -10.82 32.70 -0.32
N ASP A 386 -10.24 33.59 0.48
CA ASP A 386 -9.88 34.97 0.03
C ASP A 386 -8.81 34.91 -1.08
N ALA A 387 -7.83 34.02 -0.97
CA ALA A 387 -6.75 33.85 -1.94
C ALA A 387 -7.24 33.29 -3.31
N ILE A 388 -8.43 32.73 -3.39
CA ILE A 388 -9.06 32.35 -4.68
C ILE A 388 -9.24 33.56 -5.61
N LYS A 389 -9.28 34.78 -5.05
CA LYS A 389 -9.40 36.04 -5.75
C LYS A 389 -8.08 36.81 -5.90
N ASP A 390 -6.94 36.18 -5.59
CA ASP A 390 -5.61 36.82 -5.70
C ASP A 390 -5.35 37.26 -7.14
N ALA A 391 -4.65 38.38 -7.30
CA ALA A 391 -4.29 38.90 -8.61
C ALA A 391 -3.26 38.03 -9.36
N ASP A 392 -2.47 37.25 -8.65
CA ASP A 392 -1.50 36.33 -9.23
C ASP A 392 -2.14 34.97 -9.54
N GLU A 393 -2.07 34.53 -10.80
CA GLU A 393 -2.67 33.26 -11.27
C GLU A 393 -2.11 32.05 -10.52
N GLY A 394 -0.82 32.05 -10.18
CA GLY A 394 -0.19 30.95 -9.46
C GLY A 394 -0.71 30.82 -8.04
N VAL A 395 -0.91 31.95 -7.35
CA VAL A 395 -1.54 32.01 -6.02
C VAL A 395 -3.00 31.56 -6.08
N GLN A 396 -3.72 32.03 -7.09
CA GLN A 396 -5.11 31.67 -7.31
C GLN A 396 -5.29 30.16 -7.55
N LEU A 397 -4.44 29.56 -8.41
CA LEU A 397 -4.43 28.10 -8.64
C LEU A 397 -4.06 27.31 -7.39
N ALA A 398 -3.10 27.80 -6.61
CA ALA A 398 -2.72 27.18 -5.35
C ALA A 398 -3.89 27.25 -4.33
N ALA A 399 -4.58 28.36 -4.24
CA ALA A 399 -5.75 28.53 -3.38
C ALA A 399 -6.89 27.58 -3.75
N VAL A 400 -7.22 27.51 -5.05
CA VAL A 400 -8.22 26.57 -5.58
C VAL A 400 -7.85 25.13 -5.26
N THR A 401 -6.58 24.77 -5.40
CA THR A 401 -6.10 23.41 -5.09
C THR A 401 -6.13 23.13 -3.59
N ALA A 402 -5.71 24.10 -2.78
CA ALA A 402 -5.72 24.01 -1.32
C ALA A 402 -7.14 23.87 -0.75
N ALA A 403 -8.10 24.50 -1.39
CA ALA A 403 -9.52 24.44 -1.06
C ALA A 403 -10.06 23.01 -1.01
N ALA A 404 -9.53 22.10 -1.83
CA ALA A 404 -9.91 20.69 -1.85
C ALA A 404 -9.60 19.94 -0.54
N ALA A 405 -8.66 20.42 0.27
CA ALA A 405 -8.28 19.82 1.55
C ALA A 405 -9.06 20.40 2.74
N LEU A 406 -9.83 21.45 2.52
CA LEU A 406 -10.66 22.09 3.56
C LEU A 406 -11.93 21.28 3.80
N LYS A 407 -12.42 21.31 5.04
CA LYS A 407 -13.67 20.68 5.42
C LYS A 407 -14.76 21.74 5.47
N GLY A 408 -15.77 21.58 4.64
CA GLY A 408 -16.95 22.41 4.77
C GLY A 408 -17.53 22.95 3.48
N ASP A 409 -18.73 23.51 3.65
CA ASP A 409 -19.58 24.07 2.60
C ASP A 409 -19.17 25.47 2.15
N LYS A 410 -18.39 26.22 2.96
CA LYS A 410 -18.00 27.61 2.66
C LYS A 410 -17.12 27.76 1.43
N VAL A 411 -16.37 26.71 1.08
CA VAL A 411 -15.48 26.69 -0.08
C VAL A 411 -16.26 26.56 -1.39
N VAL A 412 -17.36 25.82 -1.37
CA VAL A 412 -18.16 25.54 -2.58
C VAL A 412 -18.62 26.83 -3.28
N PRO A 413 -19.20 27.82 -2.60
CA PRO A 413 -19.61 29.07 -3.25
C PRO A 413 -18.48 29.86 -3.91
N ALA A 414 -17.27 29.76 -3.36
CA ALA A 414 -16.08 30.42 -3.91
C ALA A 414 -15.54 29.73 -5.17
N LEU A 415 -15.70 28.40 -5.28
CA LEU A 415 -15.24 27.60 -6.42
C LEU A 415 -16.21 27.58 -7.60
N LEU A 416 -17.52 27.71 -7.35
CA LEU A 416 -18.56 27.63 -8.38
C LEU A 416 -18.37 28.64 -9.54
N PRO A 417 -18.09 29.94 -9.30
CA PRO A 417 -17.88 30.91 -10.39
C PRO A 417 -16.71 30.55 -11.31
N LEU A 418 -15.69 29.84 -10.77
CA LEU A 418 -14.52 29.47 -11.54
C LEU A 418 -14.80 28.39 -12.59
N LEU A 419 -15.89 27.65 -12.47
CA LEU A 419 -16.31 26.68 -13.49
C LEU A 419 -16.73 27.36 -14.82
N SER A 420 -17.03 28.65 -14.77
CA SER A 420 -17.36 29.48 -15.97
C SER A 420 -16.21 30.45 -16.33
N SER A 421 -15.02 30.30 -15.73
CA SER A 421 -13.86 31.13 -16.03
C SER A 421 -13.35 30.89 -17.45
N ASP A 422 -12.87 31.90 -18.14
CA ASP A 422 -12.21 31.79 -19.43
C ASP A 422 -10.84 31.06 -19.30
N ASN A 423 -10.24 31.06 -18.11
CA ASN A 423 -9.00 30.33 -17.82
C ASN A 423 -9.27 28.83 -17.64
N GLY A 424 -8.86 28.02 -18.62
CA GLY A 424 -9.03 26.57 -18.59
C GLY A 424 -8.38 25.87 -17.41
N LYS A 425 -7.21 26.37 -16.94
CA LYS A 425 -6.52 25.80 -15.77
C LYS A 425 -7.33 26.02 -14.49
N LEU A 426 -7.92 27.20 -14.34
CA LEU A 426 -8.77 27.51 -13.18
C LEU A 426 -10.07 26.69 -13.20
N ARG A 427 -10.71 26.55 -14.37
CA ARG A 427 -11.90 25.69 -14.52
C ARG A 427 -11.60 24.25 -14.08
N ASP A 428 -10.51 23.68 -14.61
CA ASP A 428 -10.12 22.30 -14.29
C ASP A 428 -9.73 22.11 -12.82
N ALA A 429 -9.01 23.08 -12.26
CA ALA A 429 -8.64 23.07 -10.85
C ALA A 429 -9.88 23.17 -9.95
N ALA A 430 -10.82 24.08 -10.25
CA ALA A 430 -12.06 24.24 -9.51
C ALA A 430 -12.92 22.97 -9.54
N ARG A 431 -13.10 22.38 -10.73
CA ARG A 431 -13.82 21.11 -10.88
C ARG A 431 -13.20 20.00 -10.02
N LYS A 432 -11.87 19.79 -10.13
CA LYS A 432 -11.16 18.79 -9.33
C LYS A 432 -11.24 19.08 -7.83
N SER A 433 -11.26 20.33 -7.43
CA SER A 433 -11.40 20.70 -6.01
C SER A 433 -12.81 20.42 -5.51
N LEU A 434 -13.86 20.76 -6.27
CA LEU A 434 -15.25 20.42 -5.96
C LEU A 434 -15.48 18.91 -5.87
N GLU A 435 -14.79 18.10 -6.70
CA GLU A 435 -14.83 16.64 -6.65
C GLU A 435 -14.27 16.10 -5.32
N ARG A 436 -13.34 16.81 -4.65
CA ARG A 436 -12.57 16.35 -3.50
C ARG A 436 -12.97 16.98 -2.17
N VAL A 437 -13.57 18.18 -2.17
CA VAL A 437 -14.02 18.84 -0.93
C VAL A 437 -14.85 17.87 -0.10
N ASP A 438 -14.45 17.63 1.15
CA ASP A 438 -15.06 16.62 2.00
C ASP A 438 -16.43 17.05 2.57
N GLY A 439 -17.28 16.06 2.79
CA GLY A 439 -18.53 16.16 3.53
C GLY A 439 -19.81 16.28 2.71
N ASP A 440 -20.90 15.81 3.32
CA ASP A 440 -22.25 15.80 2.74
C ASP A 440 -22.80 17.21 2.52
N ARG A 441 -22.43 18.19 3.34
CA ARG A 441 -22.81 19.58 3.18
C ARG A 441 -22.27 20.18 1.87
N ALA A 442 -21.03 19.82 1.50
CA ALA A 442 -20.47 20.24 0.20
C ALA A 442 -21.27 19.64 -0.96
N SER A 443 -21.63 18.36 -0.88
CA SER A 443 -22.48 17.70 -1.87
C SER A 443 -23.86 18.33 -1.97
N ALA A 444 -24.46 18.70 -0.84
CA ALA A 444 -25.74 19.40 -0.80
C ALA A 444 -25.66 20.82 -1.43
N ALA A 445 -24.59 21.56 -1.14
CA ALA A 445 -24.38 22.89 -1.74
C ALA A 445 -24.18 22.79 -3.26
N ILE A 446 -23.43 21.78 -3.74
CA ILE A 446 -23.24 21.53 -5.19
C ILE A 446 -24.59 21.16 -5.85
N ALA A 447 -25.40 20.30 -5.23
CA ALA A 447 -26.69 19.90 -5.75
C ALA A 447 -27.66 21.11 -5.82
N ALA A 448 -27.70 21.96 -4.78
CA ALA A 448 -28.47 23.18 -4.77
C ALA A 448 -28.03 24.16 -5.89
N ALA A 449 -26.70 24.31 -6.07
CA ALA A 449 -26.16 25.12 -7.16
C ALA A 449 -26.54 24.55 -8.54
N THR A 450 -26.55 23.21 -8.68
CA THR A 450 -26.96 22.53 -9.92
C THR A 450 -28.44 22.89 -10.27
N ALA A 451 -29.32 22.82 -9.28
CA ALA A 451 -30.74 23.12 -9.48
C ALA A 451 -31.00 24.57 -9.93
N THR A 452 -30.18 25.51 -9.43
CA THR A 452 -30.36 26.96 -9.67
C THR A 452 -29.47 27.56 -10.76
N ALA A 453 -28.48 26.82 -11.28
CA ALA A 453 -27.56 27.30 -12.30
C ALA A 453 -28.32 27.70 -13.59
N ALA A 454 -27.98 28.88 -14.15
CA ALA A 454 -28.63 29.38 -15.37
C ALA A 454 -28.10 28.67 -16.64
N SER A 455 -26.86 28.26 -16.65
CA SER A 455 -26.22 27.62 -17.81
C SER A 455 -26.45 26.09 -17.83
N PRO A 456 -27.01 25.54 -18.90
CA PRO A 456 -27.11 24.07 -19.07
C PRO A 456 -25.74 23.35 -19.00
N GLN A 457 -24.70 23.99 -19.53
CA GLN A 457 -23.33 23.41 -19.44
C GLN A 457 -22.85 23.30 -17.98
N LEU A 458 -23.03 24.39 -17.20
CA LEU A 458 -22.66 24.41 -15.80
C LEU A 458 -23.44 23.34 -15.00
N LYS A 459 -24.74 23.16 -15.29
CA LYS A 459 -25.53 22.07 -14.68
C LYS A 459 -24.94 20.70 -14.97
N ARG A 460 -24.56 20.42 -16.22
CA ARG A 460 -23.94 19.14 -16.62
C ARG A 460 -22.60 18.91 -15.93
N ASP A 461 -21.78 19.95 -15.81
CA ASP A 461 -20.47 19.87 -15.12
C ASP A 461 -20.67 19.56 -13.63
N LEU A 462 -21.64 20.21 -12.97
CA LEU A 462 -21.97 19.97 -11.57
C LEU A 462 -22.58 18.57 -11.33
N LEU A 463 -23.40 18.06 -12.25
CA LEU A 463 -23.92 16.70 -12.23
C LEU A 463 -22.77 15.69 -12.32
N SER A 464 -21.78 15.94 -13.19
CA SER A 464 -20.57 15.13 -13.27
C SER A 464 -19.80 15.11 -11.94
N VAL A 465 -19.63 16.28 -11.31
CA VAL A 465 -19.01 16.40 -9.98
C VAL A 465 -19.77 15.56 -8.94
N LEU A 466 -21.11 15.64 -8.90
CA LEU A 466 -21.92 14.83 -7.96
C LEU A 466 -21.74 13.34 -8.19
N THR A 467 -21.56 12.90 -9.45
CA THR A 467 -21.28 11.49 -9.78
C THR A 467 -19.96 11.04 -9.21
N VAL A 468 -18.88 11.79 -9.48
CA VAL A 468 -17.52 11.48 -8.99
C VAL A 468 -17.46 11.46 -7.46
N ARG A 469 -18.20 12.36 -6.81
CA ARG A 469 -18.31 12.43 -5.36
C ARG A 469 -19.09 11.26 -4.75
N GLY A 470 -19.84 10.51 -5.53
CA GLY A 470 -20.75 9.48 -5.02
C GLY A 470 -21.87 10.05 -4.14
N ALA A 471 -22.42 11.20 -4.49
CA ALA A 471 -23.34 12.02 -3.68
C ALA A 471 -24.75 11.39 -3.52
N LYS A 472 -24.84 10.20 -2.95
CA LYS A 472 -26.08 9.42 -2.77
C LYS A 472 -27.17 10.17 -1.98
N GLY A 473 -26.80 11.02 -1.03
CA GLY A 473 -27.71 11.84 -0.26
C GLY A 473 -28.46 12.88 -1.10
N GLN A 474 -28.01 13.15 -2.34
CA GLN A 474 -28.59 14.19 -3.22
C GLN A 474 -29.46 13.64 -4.35
N ILE A 475 -29.76 12.34 -4.34
CA ILE A 475 -30.50 11.66 -5.42
C ILE A 475 -31.89 12.28 -5.64
N ALA A 476 -32.57 12.78 -4.60
CA ALA A 476 -33.86 13.41 -4.72
C ALA A 476 -33.77 14.69 -5.61
N VAL A 477 -32.78 15.54 -5.34
CA VAL A 477 -32.56 16.76 -6.16
C VAL A 477 -32.19 16.41 -7.60
N VAL A 478 -31.32 15.39 -7.77
CA VAL A 478 -30.94 14.93 -9.12
C VAL A 478 -32.14 14.36 -9.88
N ALA A 479 -33.02 13.64 -9.18
CA ALA A 479 -34.26 13.12 -9.78
C ALA A 479 -35.25 14.22 -10.22
N ASP A 480 -35.36 15.28 -9.43
CA ASP A 480 -36.16 16.45 -9.81
C ASP A 480 -35.59 17.12 -11.06
N ILE A 481 -34.26 17.28 -11.14
CA ILE A 481 -33.58 17.80 -12.33
C ILE A 481 -33.83 16.88 -13.53
N ALA A 482 -33.71 15.57 -13.36
CA ALA A 482 -33.98 14.59 -14.42
C ALA A 482 -35.42 14.66 -14.96
N GLY A 483 -36.38 15.02 -14.12
CA GLY A 483 -37.79 15.07 -14.50
C GLY A 483 -38.28 16.43 -15.00
N GLN A 484 -37.65 17.53 -14.59
CA GLN A 484 -38.22 18.87 -14.72
C GLN A 484 -37.34 19.91 -15.42
N ASP A 485 -36.02 19.66 -15.56
CA ASP A 485 -35.14 20.63 -16.19
C ASP A 485 -35.57 20.90 -17.64
N PRO A 486 -35.63 22.16 -18.09
CA PRO A 486 -36.04 22.49 -19.46
C PRO A 486 -35.10 21.92 -20.52
N ASP A 487 -33.80 21.82 -20.25
CA ASP A 487 -32.77 21.32 -21.17
C ASP A 487 -32.73 19.79 -21.19
N ALA A 488 -32.93 19.17 -22.34
CA ALA A 488 -32.94 17.73 -22.53
C ALA A 488 -31.55 17.09 -22.18
N GLY A 489 -30.46 17.79 -22.51
CA GLY A 489 -29.10 17.32 -22.20
C GLY A 489 -28.81 17.34 -20.70
N VAL A 490 -29.39 18.28 -19.96
CA VAL A 490 -29.30 18.29 -18.48
C VAL A 490 -30.13 17.16 -17.90
N ARG A 491 -31.35 16.90 -18.38
CA ARG A 491 -32.16 15.74 -17.94
C ARG A 491 -31.41 14.42 -18.19
N GLN A 492 -30.79 14.24 -19.37
CA GLN A 492 -29.97 13.06 -19.67
C GLN A 492 -28.78 12.93 -18.75
N ALA A 493 -28.05 14.02 -18.48
CA ALA A 493 -26.94 14.01 -17.57
C ALA A 493 -27.37 13.63 -16.13
N ALA A 494 -28.51 14.13 -15.67
CA ALA A 494 -29.06 13.75 -14.37
C ALA A 494 -29.45 12.25 -14.30
N LEU A 495 -30.04 11.71 -15.39
CA LEU A 495 -30.29 10.26 -15.49
C LEU A 495 -28.99 9.46 -15.46
N GLY A 496 -27.91 9.97 -16.05
CA GLY A 496 -26.57 9.37 -15.94
C GLY A 496 -26.06 9.32 -14.49
N VAL A 497 -26.29 10.37 -13.69
CA VAL A 497 -25.99 10.34 -12.25
C VAL A 497 -26.82 9.27 -11.55
N LEU A 498 -28.11 9.19 -11.83
CA LEU A 498 -29.00 8.19 -11.24
C LEU A 498 -28.59 6.76 -11.62
N GLU A 499 -28.10 6.51 -12.84
CA GLU A 499 -27.55 5.22 -13.25
C GLU A 499 -26.49 4.70 -12.27
N HIS A 500 -25.60 5.59 -11.79
CA HIS A 500 -24.48 5.23 -10.92
C HIS A 500 -24.84 5.22 -9.43
N LEU A 501 -25.67 6.16 -9.00
CA LEU A 501 -25.91 6.46 -7.59
C LEU A 501 -27.26 5.97 -7.05
N ALA A 502 -28.27 5.75 -7.92
CA ALA A 502 -29.59 5.34 -7.48
C ALA A 502 -29.60 3.92 -6.88
N GLU A 503 -30.45 3.73 -5.89
CA GLU A 503 -30.66 2.50 -5.14
C GLU A 503 -32.09 1.99 -5.33
N GLU A 504 -32.42 0.81 -4.80
CA GLU A 504 -33.73 0.16 -4.94
C GLU A 504 -34.93 1.08 -4.64
N LYS A 505 -34.86 1.88 -3.58
CA LYS A 505 -35.92 2.83 -3.21
C LYS A 505 -36.25 3.87 -4.28
N HIS A 506 -35.33 4.07 -5.24
CA HIS A 506 -35.49 5.05 -6.32
C HIS A 506 -36.07 4.49 -7.62
N ILE A 507 -36.36 3.16 -7.67
CA ILE A 507 -36.96 2.50 -8.83
C ILE A 507 -38.26 3.20 -9.29
N PRO A 508 -39.22 3.59 -8.42
CA PRO A 508 -40.43 4.28 -8.87
C PRO A 508 -40.15 5.56 -9.63
N ILE A 509 -39.10 6.32 -9.22
CA ILE A 509 -38.69 7.55 -9.90
C ILE A 509 -38.15 7.23 -11.29
N LEU A 510 -37.30 6.21 -11.41
CA LEU A 510 -36.68 5.79 -12.68
C LEU A 510 -37.76 5.23 -13.65
N VAL A 511 -38.69 4.42 -13.14
CA VAL A 511 -39.83 3.94 -13.92
C VAL A 511 -40.65 5.11 -14.45
N SER A 512 -40.95 6.11 -13.60
CA SER A 512 -41.64 7.32 -14.02
C SER A 512 -40.84 8.08 -15.07
N ALA A 513 -39.51 8.17 -14.96
CA ALA A 513 -38.68 8.81 -15.96
C ALA A 513 -38.75 8.11 -17.33
N VAL A 514 -38.74 6.77 -17.38
CA VAL A 514 -38.93 6.01 -18.64
C VAL A 514 -40.28 6.29 -19.28
N VAL A 515 -41.35 6.32 -18.45
CA VAL A 515 -42.71 6.53 -18.95
C VAL A 515 -42.95 7.97 -19.43
N LYS A 516 -42.41 8.97 -18.74
CA LYS A 516 -42.62 10.37 -19.02
C LYS A 516 -41.62 10.99 -20.01
N ALA A 517 -40.57 10.29 -20.37
CA ALA A 517 -39.54 10.79 -21.31
C ALA A 517 -40.18 11.19 -22.64
N LYS A 518 -39.90 12.43 -23.07
CA LYS A 518 -40.46 13.01 -24.29
C LYS A 518 -39.72 12.54 -25.53
N GLU A 519 -38.42 12.35 -25.42
CA GLU A 519 -37.53 12.04 -26.54
C GLU A 519 -36.86 10.68 -26.32
N ASP A 520 -36.50 10.00 -27.42
CA ASP A 520 -35.87 8.68 -27.37
C ASP A 520 -34.49 8.64 -26.66
N PRO A 521 -33.62 9.67 -26.83
CA PRO A 521 -32.34 9.68 -26.09
C PRO A 521 -32.54 9.81 -24.58
N GLU A 522 -33.51 10.59 -24.13
CA GLU A 522 -33.85 10.71 -22.70
C GLU A 522 -34.44 9.42 -22.17
N ARG A 523 -35.35 8.81 -22.93
CA ARG A 523 -35.92 7.47 -22.56
C ARG A 523 -34.86 6.40 -22.48
N GLY A 524 -33.89 6.37 -23.42
CA GLY A 524 -32.77 5.47 -23.40
C GLY A 524 -31.86 5.66 -22.17
N ALA A 525 -31.61 6.90 -21.74
CA ALA A 525 -30.87 7.16 -20.51
C ALA A 525 -31.64 6.71 -19.28
N ALA A 526 -32.96 6.92 -19.22
CA ALA A 526 -33.78 6.43 -18.11
C ALA A 526 -33.88 4.91 -18.07
N GLU A 527 -34.02 4.24 -19.24
CA GLU A 527 -33.96 2.78 -19.39
C GLU A 527 -32.65 2.21 -18.86
N LYS A 528 -31.52 2.81 -19.24
CA LYS A 528 -30.19 2.40 -18.81
C LYS A 528 -30.03 2.55 -17.30
N ALA A 529 -30.44 3.68 -16.73
CA ALA A 529 -30.40 3.91 -15.30
C ALA A 529 -31.25 2.89 -14.52
N LEU A 530 -32.49 2.66 -14.94
CA LEU A 530 -33.38 1.68 -14.33
C LEU A 530 -32.81 0.26 -14.44
N GLY A 531 -32.32 -0.13 -15.62
CA GLY A 531 -31.70 -1.44 -15.86
C GLY A 531 -30.47 -1.68 -15.00
N SER A 532 -29.63 -0.65 -14.81
CA SER A 532 -28.47 -0.71 -13.95
C SER A 532 -28.83 -0.92 -12.48
N VAL A 533 -29.86 -0.23 -11.98
CA VAL A 533 -30.35 -0.41 -10.60
C VAL A 533 -30.92 -1.81 -10.42
N CYS A 534 -31.84 -2.24 -11.30
CA CYS A 534 -32.44 -3.59 -11.22
C CYS A 534 -31.40 -4.71 -11.30
N GLY A 535 -30.36 -4.53 -12.15
CA GLY A 535 -29.27 -5.52 -12.28
C GLY A 535 -28.40 -5.66 -11.04
N ARG A 536 -28.27 -4.60 -10.21
CA ARG A 536 -27.49 -4.60 -8.97
C ARG A 536 -28.26 -5.14 -7.75
N MET A 537 -29.57 -5.28 -7.86
CA MET A 537 -30.40 -5.74 -6.74
C MET A 537 -30.16 -7.21 -6.40
N THR A 538 -30.18 -7.52 -5.10
CA THR A 538 -30.18 -8.91 -4.63
C THR A 538 -31.51 -9.60 -4.90
N LYS A 539 -32.64 -8.90 -4.64
CA LYS A 539 -34.00 -9.36 -4.91
C LYS A 539 -34.54 -8.66 -6.16
N ARG A 540 -34.14 -9.15 -7.34
CA ARG A 540 -34.48 -8.53 -8.62
C ARG A 540 -35.98 -8.59 -8.92
N GLU A 541 -36.70 -9.50 -8.32
CA GLU A 541 -38.15 -9.63 -8.51
C GLU A 541 -38.93 -8.42 -7.97
N ASP A 542 -38.43 -7.74 -6.93
CA ASP A 542 -39.02 -6.50 -6.41
C ASP A 542 -38.96 -5.34 -7.45
N CYS A 543 -37.96 -5.37 -8.35
CA CYS A 543 -37.92 -4.45 -9.48
C CYS A 543 -39.04 -4.76 -10.49
N VAL A 544 -39.26 -6.04 -10.80
CA VAL A 544 -40.28 -6.48 -11.75
C VAL A 544 -41.68 -6.06 -11.27
N GLU A 545 -41.97 -6.20 -9.97
CA GLU A 545 -43.25 -5.81 -9.38
C GLU A 545 -43.57 -4.31 -9.50
N LYS A 546 -42.52 -3.48 -9.54
CA LYS A 546 -42.65 -2.03 -9.74
C LYS A 546 -42.78 -1.64 -11.22
N ILE A 547 -42.21 -2.43 -12.14
CA ILE A 547 -42.24 -2.19 -13.59
C ILE A 547 -43.58 -2.64 -14.21
N LEU A 548 -44.08 -3.81 -13.88
CA LEU A 548 -45.24 -4.43 -14.51
C LEU A 548 -46.50 -3.53 -14.45
N PRO A 549 -46.86 -2.87 -13.33
CA PRO A 549 -47.98 -1.95 -13.28
C PRO A 549 -47.79 -0.75 -14.23
N ALA A 550 -46.58 -0.23 -14.34
CA ALA A 550 -46.28 0.94 -15.18
C ALA A 550 -46.37 0.64 -16.68
N MET A 551 -46.20 -0.64 -17.07
CA MET A 551 -46.37 -1.07 -18.46
C MET A 551 -47.83 -1.03 -18.91
N ARG A 552 -48.80 -1.13 -17.97
CA ARG A 552 -50.22 -1.06 -18.28
C ARG A 552 -50.61 0.37 -18.59
N GLY A 553 -50.93 0.65 -19.84
CA GLY A 553 -51.32 1.99 -20.25
C GLY A 553 -50.13 2.92 -20.65
N ALA A 554 -48.88 2.43 -20.59
CA ALA A 554 -47.73 3.16 -21.10
C ALA A 554 -47.80 3.28 -22.63
N ALA A 555 -47.34 4.40 -23.17
CA ALA A 555 -47.16 4.58 -24.61
C ALA A 555 -46.19 3.52 -25.16
N VAL A 556 -46.36 3.16 -26.42
CA VAL A 556 -45.57 2.08 -27.09
C VAL A 556 -44.05 2.21 -26.87
N PRO A 557 -43.39 3.39 -27.04
CA PRO A 557 -41.98 3.52 -26.83
C PRO A 557 -41.54 3.26 -25.37
N ALA A 558 -42.35 3.71 -24.42
CA ALA A 558 -42.09 3.54 -23.00
C ALA A 558 -42.29 2.04 -22.59
N LYS A 559 -43.37 1.41 -23.09
CA LYS A 559 -43.62 -0.02 -22.86
C LYS A 559 -42.46 -0.88 -23.42
N ALA A 560 -41.99 -0.58 -24.62
CA ALA A 560 -40.87 -1.25 -25.25
C ALA A 560 -39.55 -1.09 -24.42
N ALA A 561 -39.29 0.11 -23.88
CA ALA A 561 -38.15 0.36 -23.00
C ALA A 561 -38.24 -0.46 -21.69
N LEU A 562 -39.42 -0.46 -21.05
CA LEU A 562 -39.64 -1.26 -19.82
C LEU A 562 -39.49 -2.76 -20.06
N VAL A 563 -39.96 -3.27 -21.24
CA VAL A 563 -39.74 -4.69 -21.63
C VAL A 563 -38.24 -5.03 -21.70
N ARG A 564 -37.40 -4.16 -22.26
CA ARG A 564 -35.95 -4.38 -22.30
C ARG A 564 -35.28 -4.39 -20.92
N VAL A 565 -35.79 -3.55 -20.00
CA VAL A 565 -35.31 -3.55 -18.61
C VAL A 565 -35.61 -4.86 -17.89
N LEU A 566 -36.73 -5.53 -18.17
CA LEU A 566 -37.10 -6.81 -17.55
C LEU A 566 -36.02 -7.89 -17.77
N ALA A 567 -35.28 -7.85 -18.88
CA ALA A 567 -34.14 -8.76 -19.09
C ALA A 567 -33.02 -8.59 -18.04
N LYS A 568 -32.82 -7.38 -17.50
CA LYS A 568 -31.81 -7.13 -16.44
C LYS A 568 -32.28 -7.59 -15.06
N ALA A 569 -33.59 -7.56 -14.84
CA ALA A 569 -34.21 -8.11 -13.62
C ALA A 569 -34.27 -9.62 -13.65
N ALA A 570 -34.61 -10.20 -14.79
CA ALA A 570 -34.83 -11.64 -15.01
C ALA A 570 -35.94 -12.22 -14.08
N GLY A 571 -36.02 -13.55 -13.97
CA GLY A 571 -36.98 -14.23 -13.12
C GLY A 571 -38.30 -14.58 -13.82
N PRO A 572 -39.15 -15.43 -13.17
CA PRO A 572 -40.35 -16.00 -13.80
C PRO A 572 -41.38 -14.97 -14.28
N LYS A 573 -41.71 -13.98 -13.45
CA LYS A 573 -42.69 -12.91 -13.80
C LYS A 573 -42.19 -12.03 -14.94
N ALA A 574 -40.87 -11.70 -14.93
CA ALA A 574 -40.26 -10.95 -16.01
C ALA A 574 -40.29 -11.72 -17.34
N LEU A 575 -39.99 -13.02 -17.30
CA LEU A 575 -40.01 -13.89 -18.47
C LEU A 575 -41.43 -14.00 -19.08
N GLU A 576 -42.43 -14.15 -18.25
CA GLU A 576 -43.83 -14.18 -18.68
C GLU A 576 -44.21 -12.91 -19.44
N ALA A 577 -43.85 -11.72 -18.86
CA ALA A 577 -44.15 -10.45 -19.47
C ALA A 577 -43.34 -10.24 -20.80
N VAL A 578 -42.11 -10.71 -20.87
CA VAL A 578 -41.28 -10.63 -22.07
C VAL A 578 -41.81 -11.57 -23.17
N ARG A 579 -42.27 -12.79 -22.82
CA ARG A 579 -42.94 -13.71 -23.76
C ARG A 579 -44.25 -13.15 -24.30
N ALA A 580 -45.00 -12.42 -23.46
CA ALA A 580 -46.19 -11.72 -23.92
C ALA A 580 -45.82 -10.60 -24.90
N ALA A 581 -44.75 -9.85 -24.63
CA ALA A 581 -44.28 -8.77 -25.53
C ALA A 581 -43.77 -9.30 -26.89
N VAL A 582 -43.19 -10.48 -26.96
CA VAL A 582 -42.80 -11.14 -28.23
C VAL A 582 -44.03 -11.41 -29.12
N LYS A 583 -45.18 -11.60 -28.54
CA LYS A 583 -46.47 -11.85 -29.25
C LYS A 583 -47.29 -10.60 -29.42
N ASP A 584 -46.81 -9.43 -29.02
CA ASP A 584 -47.56 -8.15 -29.13
C ASP A 584 -47.77 -7.78 -30.61
N ALA A 585 -48.94 -7.21 -30.91
CA ALA A 585 -49.28 -6.76 -32.26
C ALA A 585 -48.41 -5.61 -32.73
N ASP A 586 -47.92 -4.76 -31.80
CA ASP A 586 -47.02 -3.64 -32.10
C ASP A 586 -45.61 -4.12 -32.38
N ALA A 587 -45.06 -3.70 -33.51
CA ALA A 587 -43.75 -4.15 -33.99
C ALA A 587 -42.58 -3.72 -33.07
N MET A 588 -42.68 -2.57 -32.42
CA MET A 588 -41.69 -2.04 -31.52
C MET A 588 -41.66 -2.83 -30.21
N ILE A 589 -42.80 -3.18 -29.67
CA ILE A 589 -42.94 -4.00 -28.47
C ILE A 589 -42.49 -5.41 -28.76
N GLN A 590 -42.87 -5.98 -29.92
CA GLN A 590 -42.43 -7.30 -30.37
C GLN A 590 -40.90 -7.37 -30.47
N GLU A 591 -40.25 -6.39 -31.11
CA GLU A 591 -38.81 -6.32 -31.22
C GLU A 591 -38.14 -6.18 -29.82
N ALA A 592 -38.69 -5.33 -28.96
CA ALA A 592 -38.20 -5.19 -27.58
C ALA A 592 -38.26 -6.50 -26.80
N GLY A 593 -39.33 -7.30 -26.99
CA GLY A 593 -39.45 -8.63 -26.40
C GLY A 593 -38.37 -9.59 -26.89
N VAL A 594 -38.14 -9.66 -28.20
CA VAL A 594 -37.07 -10.52 -28.77
C VAL A 594 -35.70 -10.05 -28.31
N ARG A 595 -35.46 -8.72 -28.24
CA ARG A 595 -34.21 -8.16 -27.72
C ARG A 595 -34.01 -8.50 -26.23
N ALA A 596 -35.04 -8.43 -25.41
CA ALA A 596 -35.02 -8.81 -24.01
C ALA A 596 -34.68 -10.30 -23.82
N LEU A 597 -35.23 -11.20 -24.65
CA LEU A 597 -34.83 -12.62 -24.66
C LEU A 597 -33.39 -12.80 -25.10
N ALA A 598 -32.96 -12.07 -26.16
CA ALA A 598 -31.58 -12.14 -26.65
C ALA A 598 -30.56 -11.68 -25.60
N ASP A 599 -30.93 -10.74 -24.71
CA ASP A 599 -30.08 -10.22 -23.61
C ASP A 599 -30.27 -10.95 -22.30
N TRP A 600 -31.11 -12.00 -22.24
CA TRP A 600 -31.43 -12.75 -21.02
C TRP A 600 -30.16 -13.30 -20.36
N PRO A 601 -30.06 -13.32 -19.01
CA PRO A 601 -28.82 -13.64 -18.32
C PRO A 601 -28.49 -15.14 -18.27
N ASP A 602 -29.44 -16.00 -18.57
CA ASP A 602 -29.28 -17.47 -18.56
C ASP A 602 -29.92 -18.12 -19.78
N ALA A 603 -29.70 -19.42 -19.95
CA ALA A 603 -30.20 -20.13 -21.14
C ALA A 603 -31.61 -20.66 -21.04
N SER A 604 -32.39 -20.32 -20.03
CA SER A 604 -33.77 -20.76 -19.89
C SER A 604 -34.64 -20.33 -21.08
N VAL A 605 -34.26 -19.30 -21.78
CA VAL A 605 -34.96 -18.74 -22.96
C VAL A 605 -34.41 -19.22 -24.30
N ALA A 606 -33.44 -20.14 -24.31
CA ALA A 606 -32.89 -20.68 -25.54
C ALA A 606 -33.94 -21.31 -26.47
N PRO A 607 -34.94 -22.09 -25.96
CA PRO A 607 -36.03 -22.60 -26.80
C PRO A 607 -36.83 -21.50 -27.49
N ASP A 608 -37.16 -20.41 -26.76
CA ASP A 608 -37.94 -19.29 -27.30
C ASP A 608 -37.18 -18.62 -28.45
N LEU A 609 -35.89 -18.36 -28.26
CA LEU A 609 -35.05 -17.70 -29.31
C LEU A 609 -34.87 -18.59 -30.52
N LEU A 610 -34.68 -19.92 -30.34
CA LEU A 610 -34.56 -20.84 -31.47
C LEU A 610 -35.84 -20.93 -32.28
N GLU A 611 -36.98 -20.92 -31.61
CA GLU A 611 -38.30 -20.91 -32.27
C GLU A 611 -38.51 -19.65 -33.10
N ILE A 612 -38.21 -18.46 -32.51
CA ILE A 612 -38.31 -17.19 -33.21
C ILE A 612 -37.35 -17.16 -34.42
N ALA A 613 -36.12 -17.67 -34.29
CA ALA A 613 -35.15 -17.72 -35.40
C ALA A 613 -35.65 -18.57 -36.55
N LYS A 614 -36.36 -19.66 -36.25
CA LYS A 614 -36.94 -20.59 -37.28
C LYS A 614 -38.21 -20.03 -37.92
N THR A 615 -39.12 -19.48 -37.15
CA THR A 615 -40.53 -19.29 -37.55
C THR A 615 -40.90 -17.83 -37.83
N SER A 616 -40.14 -16.83 -37.30
CA SER A 616 -40.53 -15.44 -37.53
C SER A 616 -40.54 -15.06 -39.02
N ALA A 617 -41.59 -14.38 -39.45
CA ALA A 617 -41.68 -13.79 -40.77
C ALA A 617 -40.77 -12.56 -40.97
N LYS A 618 -40.41 -11.89 -39.86
CA LYS A 618 -39.56 -10.67 -39.88
C LYS A 618 -38.10 -11.03 -39.75
N GLN A 619 -37.33 -10.71 -40.80
CA GLN A 619 -35.91 -11.03 -40.89
C GLN A 619 -35.05 -10.44 -39.76
N ASN A 620 -35.32 -9.18 -39.38
CA ASN A 620 -34.62 -8.54 -38.25
C ASN A 620 -34.78 -9.31 -36.94
N LEU A 621 -35.97 -9.87 -36.69
CA LEU A 621 -36.26 -10.67 -35.48
C LEU A 621 -35.58 -12.03 -35.55
N GLN A 622 -35.51 -12.68 -36.76
CA GLN A 622 -34.76 -13.92 -36.94
C GLN A 622 -33.31 -13.75 -36.60
N VAL A 623 -32.65 -12.70 -37.15
CA VAL A 623 -31.22 -12.42 -36.89
C VAL A 623 -30.98 -12.09 -35.43
N LEU A 624 -31.84 -11.28 -34.85
CA LEU A 624 -31.73 -10.90 -33.43
C LEU A 624 -31.85 -12.13 -32.50
N ALA A 625 -32.84 -12.96 -32.76
CA ALA A 625 -33.07 -14.20 -32.01
C ALA A 625 -31.90 -15.18 -32.19
N LEU A 626 -31.39 -15.36 -33.40
CA LEU A 626 -30.25 -16.25 -33.66
C LEU A 626 -28.97 -15.77 -32.95
N ARG A 627 -28.68 -14.46 -32.96
CA ARG A 627 -27.56 -13.88 -32.21
C ARG A 627 -27.71 -14.16 -30.71
N GLY A 628 -28.92 -13.91 -30.15
CA GLY A 628 -29.21 -14.22 -28.76
C GLY A 628 -29.00 -15.69 -28.43
N TYR A 629 -29.51 -16.59 -29.26
CA TYR A 629 -29.37 -18.04 -29.08
C TYR A 629 -27.90 -18.48 -29.07
N VAL A 630 -27.10 -18.03 -30.04
CA VAL A 630 -25.65 -18.31 -30.13
C VAL A 630 -24.92 -17.77 -28.88
N ARG A 631 -25.27 -16.56 -28.42
CA ARG A 631 -24.70 -15.99 -27.18
C ARG A 631 -24.97 -16.87 -25.95
N LEU A 632 -26.20 -17.42 -25.84
CA LEU A 632 -26.61 -18.22 -24.71
C LEU A 632 -25.80 -19.52 -24.55
N ALA A 633 -25.17 -20.04 -25.59
CA ALA A 633 -24.29 -21.20 -25.51
C ALA A 633 -23.09 -20.95 -24.56
N ASN A 634 -22.66 -19.70 -24.39
CA ASN A 634 -21.51 -19.31 -23.58
C ASN A 634 -21.90 -18.54 -22.31
N VAL A 635 -23.18 -18.47 -21.97
CA VAL A 635 -23.63 -17.82 -20.71
C VAL A 635 -23.49 -18.79 -19.54
N PRO A 636 -23.02 -18.35 -18.35
CA PRO A 636 -22.92 -19.19 -17.16
C PRO A 636 -24.24 -19.88 -16.76
N PRO A 637 -24.21 -21.07 -16.15
CA PRO A 637 -23.01 -21.87 -15.84
C PRO A 637 -22.37 -22.44 -17.10
N ASP A 638 -21.05 -22.67 -17.07
CA ASP A 638 -20.33 -23.18 -18.25
C ASP A 638 -20.86 -24.56 -18.63
N ARG A 639 -21.13 -24.74 -19.95
CA ARG A 639 -21.68 -25.96 -20.51
C ARG A 639 -20.58 -26.84 -21.06
N PRO A 640 -20.75 -28.18 -20.98
CA PRO A 640 -19.89 -29.10 -21.69
C PRO A 640 -19.81 -28.78 -23.18
N ALA A 641 -18.66 -28.96 -23.78
CA ALA A 641 -18.44 -28.69 -25.20
C ALA A 641 -19.48 -29.39 -26.12
N ALA A 642 -19.88 -30.60 -25.78
CA ALA A 642 -20.91 -31.36 -26.52
C ALA A 642 -22.29 -30.65 -26.51
N GLU A 643 -22.68 -30.02 -25.43
CA GLU A 643 -23.92 -29.25 -25.37
C GLU A 643 -23.82 -27.94 -26.16
N LYS A 644 -22.70 -27.24 -26.07
CA LYS A 644 -22.44 -26.04 -26.90
C LYS A 644 -22.50 -26.38 -28.39
N LEU A 645 -21.91 -27.50 -28.82
CA LEU A 645 -21.96 -27.95 -30.20
C LEU A 645 -23.38 -28.23 -30.66
N LYS A 646 -24.21 -28.93 -29.87
CA LYS A 646 -25.63 -29.12 -30.20
C LYS A 646 -26.38 -27.81 -30.39
N MET A 647 -26.08 -26.82 -29.56
CA MET A 647 -26.70 -25.49 -29.71
C MET A 647 -26.23 -24.83 -31.04
N TYR A 648 -24.97 -24.95 -31.41
CA TYR A 648 -24.45 -24.39 -32.66
C TYR A 648 -24.97 -25.12 -33.89
N GLU A 649 -25.13 -26.43 -33.83
CA GLU A 649 -25.80 -27.23 -34.88
C GLU A 649 -27.23 -26.74 -35.11
N ALA A 650 -27.99 -26.55 -34.00
CA ALA A 650 -29.36 -26.02 -34.06
C ALA A 650 -29.41 -24.58 -34.61
N ALA A 651 -28.40 -23.74 -34.28
CA ALA A 651 -28.27 -22.41 -34.81
C ALA A 651 -27.97 -22.41 -36.32
N LEU A 652 -27.06 -23.27 -36.77
CA LEU A 652 -26.74 -23.41 -38.19
C LEU A 652 -27.94 -23.95 -39.00
N ALA A 653 -28.72 -24.88 -38.44
CA ALA A 653 -29.94 -25.38 -39.07
C ALA A 653 -31.05 -24.31 -39.15
N ALA A 654 -31.09 -23.37 -38.23
CA ALA A 654 -32.02 -22.24 -38.23
C ALA A 654 -31.58 -21.10 -39.15
N ALA A 655 -30.29 -20.97 -39.42
CA ALA A 655 -29.68 -19.91 -40.22
C ALA A 655 -30.05 -20.08 -41.72
N LYS A 656 -30.68 -19.07 -42.28
CA LYS A 656 -31.16 -19.09 -43.69
C LYS A 656 -30.16 -18.47 -44.67
N ARG A 657 -29.22 -17.67 -44.17
CA ARG A 657 -28.29 -16.88 -45.00
C ARG A 657 -26.84 -17.06 -44.50
N PRO A 658 -25.87 -16.86 -45.40
CA PRO A 658 -24.46 -16.99 -45.08
C PRO A 658 -24.05 -16.11 -43.87
N GLU A 659 -24.54 -14.88 -43.83
CA GLU A 659 -24.23 -13.91 -42.75
C GLU A 659 -24.72 -14.38 -41.37
N GLU A 660 -25.79 -15.17 -41.35
CA GLU A 660 -26.33 -15.77 -40.12
C GLU A 660 -25.48 -16.95 -39.67
N LYS A 661 -24.99 -17.77 -40.62
CA LYS A 661 -24.07 -18.88 -40.34
C LYS A 661 -22.74 -18.39 -39.79
N LYS A 662 -22.25 -17.21 -40.25
CA LYS A 662 -21.02 -16.57 -39.72
C LYS A 662 -21.12 -16.26 -38.23
N LEU A 663 -22.32 -15.99 -37.67
CA LEU A 663 -22.50 -15.75 -36.25
C LEU A 663 -22.04 -16.91 -35.38
N VAL A 664 -22.06 -18.13 -35.91
CA VAL A 664 -21.64 -19.35 -35.21
C VAL A 664 -20.13 -19.58 -35.31
N LEU A 665 -19.48 -19.18 -36.39
CA LEU A 665 -18.07 -19.47 -36.64
C LEU A 665 -17.13 -18.84 -35.62
N GLY A 666 -17.41 -17.61 -35.19
CA GLY A 666 -16.60 -16.93 -34.17
C GLY A 666 -16.54 -17.70 -32.84
N PRO A 667 -17.69 -17.90 -32.18
CA PRO A 667 -17.75 -18.68 -30.94
C PRO A 667 -17.36 -20.15 -31.06
N LEU A 668 -17.60 -20.79 -32.20
CA LEU A 668 -17.16 -22.17 -32.49
C LEU A 668 -15.65 -22.31 -32.42
N GLY A 669 -14.91 -21.29 -32.88
CA GLY A 669 -13.45 -21.25 -32.86
C GLY A 669 -12.82 -21.29 -31.44
N GLU A 670 -13.60 -21.02 -30.40
CA GLU A 670 -13.16 -21.09 -29.01
C GLU A 670 -13.33 -22.50 -28.38
N ILE A 671 -13.98 -23.45 -29.10
CA ILE A 671 -14.24 -24.78 -28.56
C ILE A 671 -13.14 -25.76 -29.05
N LYS A 672 -12.31 -26.19 -28.10
CA LYS A 672 -11.09 -26.97 -28.36
C LYS A 672 -11.34 -28.48 -28.43
N VAL A 673 -12.32 -28.93 -29.25
CA VAL A 673 -12.65 -30.34 -29.43
C VAL A 673 -12.86 -30.69 -30.91
N ILE A 674 -12.66 -31.96 -31.23
CA ILE A 674 -12.73 -32.47 -32.63
C ILE A 674 -14.12 -32.21 -33.25
N GLY A 675 -15.19 -32.26 -32.48
CA GLY A 675 -16.54 -31.96 -32.99
C GLY A 675 -16.67 -30.53 -33.52
N ALA A 676 -16.03 -29.54 -32.88
CA ALA A 676 -16.01 -28.16 -33.37
C ALA A 676 -15.25 -28.06 -34.69
N LEU A 677 -14.12 -28.77 -34.82
CA LEU A 677 -13.35 -28.81 -36.06
C LEU A 677 -14.15 -29.43 -37.21
N ARG A 678 -14.84 -30.54 -36.97
CA ARG A 678 -15.71 -31.19 -37.98
C ARG A 678 -16.79 -30.23 -38.46
N MET A 679 -17.40 -29.50 -37.54
CA MET A 679 -18.45 -28.51 -37.87
C MET A 679 -17.89 -27.35 -38.71
N ALA A 680 -16.74 -26.79 -38.36
CA ALA A 680 -16.06 -25.78 -39.17
C ALA A 680 -15.66 -26.30 -40.54
N ALA A 681 -15.14 -27.55 -40.60
CA ALA A 681 -14.74 -28.20 -41.86
C ALA A 681 -15.92 -28.44 -42.83
N ALA A 682 -17.10 -28.77 -42.30
CA ALA A 682 -18.32 -28.90 -43.08
C ALA A 682 -18.71 -27.58 -43.79
N LEU A 683 -18.58 -26.45 -43.06
CA LEU A 683 -18.92 -25.12 -43.59
C LEU A 683 -17.94 -24.59 -44.64
N MET A 684 -16.77 -25.20 -44.81
CA MET A 684 -15.82 -24.87 -45.88
C MET A 684 -16.35 -25.21 -47.30
N GLY A 685 -17.41 -26.01 -47.40
CA GLY A 685 -18.10 -26.30 -48.68
C GLY A 685 -19.05 -25.21 -49.14
N ASP A 686 -19.35 -24.22 -48.30
CA ASP A 686 -20.24 -23.10 -48.59
C ASP A 686 -19.39 -21.90 -49.05
N ASP A 687 -19.46 -21.56 -50.33
CA ASP A 687 -18.57 -20.57 -50.97
C ASP A 687 -18.50 -19.24 -50.20
N PRO A 688 -19.60 -18.65 -49.74
CA PRO A 688 -19.59 -17.42 -48.97
C PRO A 688 -18.93 -17.54 -47.59
N LEU A 689 -18.69 -18.76 -47.08
CA LEU A 689 -18.17 -19.02 -45.73
C LEU A 689 -16.78 -19.60 -45.71
N LYS A 690 -16.29 -20.08 -46.85
CA LYS A 690 -15.10 -20.92 -46.95
C LYS A 690 -13.86 -20.37 -46.28
N GLU A 691 -13.56 -19.10 -46.48
CA GLU A 691 -12.37 -18.48 -45.89
C GLU A 691 -12.51 -18.33 -44.36
N GLU A 692 -13.66 -17.92 -43.87
CA GLU A 692 -13.90 -17.74 -42.46
C GLU A 692 -13.99 -19.10 -41.72
N ALA A 693 -14.59 -20.09 -42.37
CA ALA A 693 -14.64 -21.46 -41.87
C ALA A 693 -13.25 -22.11 -41.85
N ALA A 694 -12.41 -21.84 -42.88
CA ALA A 694 -11.01 -22.28 -42.92
C ALA A 694 -10.18 -21.67 -41.76
N ALA A 695 -10.28 -20.37 -41.59
CA ALA A 695 -9.61 -19.69 -40.48
C ALA A 695 -10.07 -20.19 -39.08
N THR A 696 -11.36 -20.48 -38.95
CA THR A 696 -11.93 -21.05 -37.74
C THR A 696 -11.44 -22.46 -37.46
N ALA A 697 -11.39 -23.32 -38.48
CA ALA A 697 -10.88 -24.69 -38.39
C ALA A 697 -9.40 -24.70 -37.96
N VAL A 698 -8.59 -23.85 -38.55
CA VAL A 698 -7.17 -23.69 -38.14
C VAL A 698 -7.04 -23.25 -36.71
N ARG A 699 -7.85 -22.27 -36.26
CA ARG A 699 -7.88 -21.79 -34.86
C ARG A 699 -8.19 -22.91 -33.90
N ILE A 700 -9.23 -23.70 -34.18
CA ILE A 700 -9.61 -24.86 -33.39
C ILE A 700 -8.47 -25.86 -33.31
N ALA A 701 -7.92 -26.28 -34.45
CA ALA A 701 -6.85 -27.27 -34.50
C ALA A 701 -5.58 -26.80 -33.76
N LYS A 702 -5.21 -25.52 -33.88
CA LYS A 702 -4.10 -24.95 -33.10
C LYS A 702 -4.39 -24.97 -31.58
N SER A 703 -5.63 -24.69 -31.18
CA SER A 703 -6.03 -24.62 -29.77
C SER A 703 -6.18 -25.98 -29.11
N MET A 704 -6.38 -27.06 -29.86
CA MET A 704 -6.43 -28.45 -29.38
C MET A 704 -5.05 -28.95 -28.91
N GLY A 705 -3.94 -28.28 -29.29
CA GLY A 705 -2.61 -28.67 -28.83
C GLY A 705 -2.22 -30.09 -29.31
N ASP A 706 -1.83 -30.95 -28.35
CA ASP A 706 -1.43 -32.33 -28.64
C ASP A 706 -2.62 -33.27 -28.87
N ASP A 707 -3.85 -32.87 -28.56
CA ASP A 707 -5.04 -33.67 -28.85
C ASP A 707 -5.27 -33.91 -30.33
N VAL A 708 -4.66 -33.12 -31.23
CA VAL A 708 -4.68 -33.32 -32.67
C VAL A 708 -3.97 -34.62 -33.10
N ARG A 709 -3.15 -35.23 -32.25
CA ARG A 709 -2.40 -36.48 -32.49
C ARG A 709 -3.17 -37.73 -32.04
N LYS A 710 -4.24 -37.58 -31.29
CA LYS A 710 -5.02 -38.73 -30.84
C LYS A 710 -5.59 -39.48 -32.04
N ASP A 711 -5.62 -40.82 -31.98
CA ASP A 711 -5.99 -41.69 -33.12
C ASP A 711 -7.38 -41.38 -33.66
N ASP A 712 -8.32 -41.02 -32.78
CA ASP A 712 -9.70 -40.65 -33.11
C ASP A 712 -9.83 -39.25 -33.77
N ALA A 713 -8.84 -38.40 -33.62
CA ALA A 713 -8.85 -37.02 -34.11
C ALA A 713 -7.91 -36.82 -35.32
N ARG A 714 -6.81 -37.56 -35.38
CA ARG A 714 -5.70 -37.36 -36.30
C ARG A 714 -6.14 -37.34 -37.76
N ALA A 715 -6.96 -38.27 -38.19
CA ALA A 715 -7.44 -38.36 -39.57
C ALA A 715 -8.31 -37.15 -39.93
N ASP A 716 -9.23 -36.75 -39.07
CA ASP A 716 -10.12 -35.62 -39.31
C ASP A 716 -9.36 -34.28 -39.32
N VAL A 717 -8.41 -34.10 -38.39
CA VAL A 717 -7.59 -32.89 -38.34
C VAL A 717 -6.77 -32.75 -39.62
N ARG A 718 -6.14 -33.86 -40.07
CA ARG A 718 -5.39 -33.87 -41.36
C ARG A 718 -6.28 -33.52 -42.55
N ALA A 719 -7.45 -34.18 -42.66
CA ALA A 719 -8.40 -33.90 -43.73
C ALA A 719 -8.91 -32.45 -43.72
N ALA A 720 -9.20 -31.92 -42.55
CA ALA A 720 -9.63 -30.52 -42.40
C ALA A 720 -8.52 -29.54 -42.81
N MET A 721 -7.29 -29.76 -42.35
CA MET A 721 -6.15 -28.89 -42.70
C MET A 721 -5.78 -28.99 -44.20
N GLN A 722 -5.85 -30.18 -44.79
CA GLN A 722 -5.66 -30.33 -46.25
C GLN A 722 -6.72 -29.52 -47.00
N LYS A 723 -7.99 -29.63 -46.60
CA LYS A 723 -9.07 -28.85 -47.22
C LYS A 723 -8.83 -27.34 -47.09
N VAL A 724 -8.29 -26.88 -45.93
CA VAL A 724 -7.88 -25.46 -45.76
C VAL A 724 -6.83 -25.06 -46.81
N LEU A 725 -5.80 -25.89 -47.04
CA LEU A 725 -4.76 -25.62 -48.03
C LEU A 725 -5.31 -25.55 -49.45
N ASP A 726 -6.35 -26.33 -49.73
CA ASP A 726 -6.95 -26.39 -51.07
C ASP A 726 -7.82 -25.16 -51.38
N ILE A 727 -8.46 -24.55 -50.37
CA ILE A 727 -9.49 -23.52 -50.57
C ILE A 727 -9.09 -22.13 -50.13
N SER A 728 -8.25 -21.99 -49.08
CA SER A 728 -7.94 -20.68 -48.52
C SER A 728 -6.90 -19.92 -49.35
N LYS A 729 -7.16 -18.64 -49.56
CA LYS A 729 -6.25 -17.70 -50.20
C LYS A 729 -5.38 -16.93 -49.22
N GLY A 730 -5.65 -17.06 -47.93
CA GLY A 730 -4.92 -16.33 -46.86
C GLY A 730 -3.60 -17.02 -46.51
N ASP A 731 -2.46 -16.38 -46.80
CA ASP A 731 -1.12 -16.94 -46.57
C ASP A 731 -0.90 -17.37 -45.13
N ASN A 732 -1.35 -16.57 -44.15
CA ASN A 732 -1.23 -16.90 -42.74
C ASN A 732 -2.06 -18.14 -42.36
N VAL A 733 -3.28 -18.28 -42.90
CA VAL A 733 -4.17 -19.41 -42.61
C VAL A 733 -3.57 -20.69 -43.19
N ARG A 734 -3.02 -20.62 -44.40
CA ARG A 734 -2.32 -21.72 -45.05
C ARG A 734 -1.09 -22.16 -44.27
N LYS A 735 -0.21 -21.21 -43.93
CA LYS A 735 0.99 -21.47 -43.12
C LYS A 735 0.65 -22.11 -41.75
N ASP A 736 -0.39 -21.64 -41.10
CA ASP A 736 -0.86 -22.21 -39.85
C ASP A 736 -1.39 -23.63 -40.01
N ALA A 737 -2.11 -23.90 -41.09
CA ALA A 737 -2.59 -25.26 -41.45
C ALA A 737 -1.43 -26.22 -41.70
N GLU A 738 -0.40 -25.80 -42.47
CA GLU A 738 0.85 -26.55 -42.66
C GLU A 738 1.53 -26.88 -41.33
N GLY A 739 1.61 -25.88 -40.42
CA GLY A 739 2.17 -26.07 -39.09
C GLY A 739 1.40 -27.09 -38.24
N VAL A 740 0.07 -27.15 -38.36
CA VAL A 740 -0.75 -28.19 -37.72
C VAL A 740 -0.47 -29.57 -38.33
N ILE A 741 -0.39 -29.70 -39.63
CA ILE A 741 -0.05 -30.97 -40.32
C ILE A 741 1.33 -31.46 -39.87
N GLN A 742 2.34 -30.59 -39.86
CA GLN A 742 3.69 -30.93 -39.38
C GLN A 742 3.68 -31.42 -37.90
N ARG A 743 2.82 -30.84 -37.08
CA ARG A 743 2.65 -31.27 -35.69
C ARG A 743 2.08 -32.68 -35.58
N ILE A 744 1.09 -33.01 -36.43
CA ILE A 744 0.48 -34.34 -36.47
C ILE A 744 1.51 -35.39 -36.93
N ASP A 745 2.44 -35.03 -37.81
CA ASP A 745 3.44 -35.91 -38.40
C ASP A 745 4.70 -36.12 -37.57
N ARG A 746 4.95 -35.23 -36.62
CA ARG A 746 6.04 -35.45 -35.63
C ARG A 746 5.73 -36.68 -34.80
N LYS A 747 6.61 -37.70 -34.85
CA LYS A 747 6.55 -38.94 -34.05
C LYS A 747 6.65 -38.65 -32.56
#